data_ffdaef0ea6cf233e27d85bcd777ba8ed
#
_entry.id   ffdaef0ea6cf233e27d85bcd777ba8ed
#
_cell.length_a   1.000
_cell.length_b   1.000
_cell.length_c   1.000
_cell.angle_alpha   90.00
_cell.angle_beta   90.00
_cell.angle_gamma   90.00
#
_symmetry.space_group_name_H-M   'P 1'
#
loop_
_entity.id
_entity.type
_entity.pdbx_description
1 polymer ?
#
loop_
_entity_poly.entity_id
_entity_poly.type
_entity_poly.pdbx_seq_one_letter_code
_entity_poly.pdbx_strand_id
1 'polypeptide(L)'
;MEHFKLIRAAIDVAPLLEEIRAREGDWLLDTGRQNKIRVQRETNTIFLRSAASRPDLQINENQESRPTSIAQNFPRAMAFLTEFAGDMNCQLSRATIVRLKPNSQVFRHIDEGSYYFIRDRFHLVLQSPTGSVLMSGGETVRMQEGELWWFDNKQFHESYNESGDWRIHYIFDLLPAEYSGLAVNPVLLPPAPTKSPEPAARVPAAPPNSPARDIVAAAIRERAILRAENQRLISPAGTAYTWLMDLRRVFMDARSLHSAADLFWQEYGSRLPFQVGGMETAAIPFLSAILMKSLSRETPVNGFIVRKERKTYGAGGSVDGTLTADPIVMVDDLLNSGASMEKARVVLEQANRSIDSAYVLVDFDSAQSIRWRERHGIAVRAPFHLSDFGLSLEKPALRQMATFENRWRFASPDPNFFHRVPKSFPATDGKRVYFGSDSGVFWCLHAHDGSVAWSFRVKSDGHKNLWSSPALQQGRVYFGSYDGNVYCLDAATGTEVWRYTGADWVGSSPALAPELGYLFIGLEFAVEGKRGSIVALRMEDGEKVWEHMTTRYTHASPAYWPERQLVACGSNDNEMFLFDAASGHLRWRFQTRGAPGGKGSIRHAPAFDARRGHLITGCADGWIYIVDIATGAEVWSVKTDNTIYTVPLVVDDKAYVGSTDKYLYVLDLERRVVKTRIYAASKIFGPPRLLAGRIYFGACNGAVYEIDRATDQITGTHRLPDAVTNALAHNAETGDFYALTYVNELFAFRRSGPDSIPR
;
A
#
# COMPACT_ATOMS: atom_id res chain seq x y z
N MET A 1 22.71 27.18 -17.81
CA MET A 1 22.24 25.88 -17.34
C MET A 1 20.73 25.92 -17.35
N GLU A 2 20.11 24.95 -17.91
CA GLU A 2 18.66 24.87 -18.05
C GLU A 2 18.00 24.23 -16.82
N HIS A 3 18.69 23.23 -16.22
CA HIS A 3 18.20 22.44 -15.11
C HIS A 3 18.71 22.87 -13.73
N PHE A 4 19.56 23.91 -13.69
CA PHE A 4 20.05 24.47 -12.44
C PHE A 4 20.09 26.02 -12.50
N LYS A 5 19.70 26.64 -11.38
CA LYS A 5 19.74 28.08 -11.24
C LYS A 5 20.27 28.45 -9.85
N LEU A 6 21.37 29.22 -9.80
CA LEU A 6 21.84 29.82 -8.55
C LEU A 6 20.89 30.95 -8.17
N ILE A 7 20.25 30.84 -7.00
CA ILE A 7 19.27 31.82 -6.50
C ILE A 7 19.94 32.85 -5.59
N ARG A 8 20.78 32.39 -4.66
CA ARG A 8 21.55 33.22 -3.75
C ARG A 8 22.91 32.59 -3.50
N ALA A 9 23.90 33.41 -3.20
CA ALA A 9 25.24 32.98 -2.79
C ALA A 9 25.63 33.68 -1.49
N ALA A 10 26.69 33.18 -0.87
CA ALA A 10 27.29 33.72 0.35
C ALA A 10 26.30 33.84 1.54
N ILE A 11 25.38 32.92 1.64
CA ILE A 11 24.49 32.79 2.81
C ILE A 11 25.32 32.28 3.98
N ASP A 12 25.25 32.98 5.12
CA ASP A 12 25.87 32.47 6.35
C ASP A 12 25.11 31.25 6.88
N VAL A 13 25.68 30.06 6.67
CA VAL A 13 25.09 28.77 7.09
C VAL A 13 25.66 28.27 8.42
N ALA A 14 26.64 28.97 9.01
CA ALA A 14 27.23 28.56 10.28
C ALA A 14 26.21 28.39 11.41
N PRO A 15 25.22 29.31 11.59
CA PRO A 15 24.20 29.15 12.61
C PRO A 15 23.30 27.91 12.42
N LEU A 16 23.04 27.50 11.16
CA LEU A 16 22.28 26.30 10.85
C LEU A 16 23.09 25.03 11.13
N LEU A 17 24.38 25.05 10.78
CA LEU A 17 25.28 23.93 11.09
C LEU A 17 25.48 23.72 12.59
N GLU A 18 25.57 24.80 13.38
CA GLU A 18 25.63 24.72 14.84
C GLU A 18 24.36 24.04 15.41
N GLU A 19 23.19 24.45 14.94
CA GLU A 19 21.90 23.86 15.34
C GLU A 19 21.86 22.36 15.03
N ILE A 20 22.31 21.95 13.82
CA ILE A 20 22.36 20.54 13.40
C ILE A 20 23.36 19.73 14.24
N ARG A 21 24.57 20.28 14.47
CA ARG A 21 25.62 19.61 15.27
C ARG A 21 25.22 19.42 16.71
N ALA A 22 24.46 20.36 17.28
CA ALA A 22 23.90 20.23 18.62
C ALA A 22 22.83 19.11 18.74
N ARG A 23 22.36 18.58 17.62
CA ARG A 23 21.29 17.60 17.50
C ARG A 23 21.70 16.35 16.71
N GLU A 24 22.92 15.86 16.92
CA GLU A 24 23.46 14.70 16.17
C GLU A 24 22.59 13.43 16.30
N GLY A 25 21.91 13.24 17.43
CA GLY A 25 20.97 12.13 17.63
C GLY A 25 19.75 12.17 16.73
N ASP A 26 19.34 13.35 16.26
CA ASP A 26 18.10 13.50 15.46
C ASP A 26 18.24 12.90 14.04
N TRP A 27 19.48 12.64 13.55
CA TRP A 27 19.75 11.96 12.30
C TRP A 27 19.26 10.50 12.25
N LEU A 28 19.07 9.87 13.39
CA LEU A 28 18.70 8.46 13.51
C LEU A 28 17.24 8.26 13.93
N LEU A 29 16.48 9.34 14.17
CA LEU A 29 15.09 9.28 14.62
C LEU A 29 14.15 8.73 13.55
N ASP A 30 14.43 8.99 12.26
CA ASP A 30 13.67 8.42 11.15
C ASP A 30 14.59 7.84 10.09
N THR A 31 14.82 6.53 10.16
CA THR A 31 15.58 5.78 9.16
C THR A 31 14.70 5.13 8.08
N GLY A 32 13.41 5.44 8.08
CA GLY A 32 12.44 4.83 7.17
C GLY A 32 12.74 5.06 5.69
N ARG A 33 13.31 6.23 5.36
CA ARG A 33 13.67 6.59 3.98
C ARG A 33 14.84 5.77 3.46
N GLN A 34 15.90 5.61 4.24
CA GLN A 34 17.07 4.80 3.86
C GLN A 34 16.72 3.32 3.68
N ASN A 35 15.84 2.81 4.54
CA ASN A 35 15.46 1.40 4.54
C ASN A 35 14.45 1.05 3.44
N LYS A 36 13.66 2.01 2.96
CA LYS A 36 12.57 1.80 1.99
C LYS A 36 12.88 2.27 0.58
N ILE A 37 13.68 3.33 0.44
CA ILE A 37 13.98 3.94 -0.85
C ILE A 37 15.41 3.61 -1.25
N ARG A 38 15.55 2.60 -2.12
CA ARG A 38 16.85 2.06 -2.55
C ARG A 38 17.84 3.14 -3.03
N VAL A 39 17.35 4.18 -3.71
CA VAL A 39 18.18 5.26 -4.25
C VAL A 39 18.76 6.19 -3.17
N GLN A 40 18.21 6.18 -1.95
CA GLN A 40 18.58 7.06 -0.85
C GLN A 40 19.20 6.32 0.35
N ARG A 41 19.55 5.05 0.20
CA ARG A 41 20.09 4.19 1.30
C ARG A 41 21.39 4.71 1.93
N GLU A 42 22.13 5.57 1.21
CA GLU A 42 23.40 6.13 1.66
C GLU A 42 23.22 7.50 2.35
N THR A 43 21.99 7.97 2.56
CA THR A 43 21.69 9.26 3.19
C THR A 43 21.16 9.09 4.61
N ASN A 44 21.32 10.11 5.47
CA ASN A 44 20.50 10.31 6.67
C ASN A 44 19.65 11.57 6.48
N THR A 45 18.45 11.60 7.04
CA THR A 45 17.47 12.67 6.81
C THR A 45 16.79 13.10 8.10
N ILE A 46 16.77 14.40 8.34
CA ILE A 46 15.96 15.05 9.38
C ILE A 46 14.76 15.69 8.67
N PHE A 47 13.54 15.28 9.01
CA PHE A 47 12.33 15.81 8.41
C PHE A 47 11.81 16.98 9.23
N LEU A 48 11.87 18.20 8.71
CA LEU A 48 11.33 19.39 9.36
C LEU A 48 9.87 19.62 9.00
N ARG A 49 9.50 19.36 7.75
CA ARG A 49 8.11 19.37 7.26
C ARG A 49 7.87 18.15 6.41
N SER A 50 6.79 17.45 6.69
CA SER A 50 6.37 16.26 5.92
C SER A 50 4.94 16.43 5.41
N ALA A 51 4.54 15.53 4.51
CA ALA A 51 3.16 15.44 4.05
C ALA A 51 2.20 15.39 5.25
N ALA A 52 1.15 16.19 5.22
CA ALA A 52 0.03 15.99 6.12
C ALA A 52 -0.58 14.65 5.74
N SER A 53 -0.39 13.62 6.58
CA SER A 53 -0.86 12.26 6.30
C SER A 53 -2.35 12.27 6.01
N ARG A 54 -2.70 12.17 4.73
CA ARG A 54 -4.08 11.99 4.28
C ARG A 54 -4.24 10.54 3.83
N PRO A 55 -5.23 9.82 4.39
CA PRO A 55 -5.41 8.38 4.13
C PRO A 55 -5.74 8.06 2.68
N ASP A 56 -6.27 9.03 1.94
CA ASP A 56 -6.72 8.92 0.56
C ASP A 56 -5.63 9.25 -0.48
N LEU A 57 -4.47 9.75 -0.05
CA LEU A 57 -3.39 10.18 -0.93
C LEU A 57 -2.09 9.41 -0.70
N GLN A 58 -1.39 9.13 -1.79
CA GLN A 58 -0.02 8.62 -1.74
C GLN A 58 0.96 9.74 -1.35
N ILE A 59 2.14 9.38 -0.81
CA ILE A 59 3.11 10.36 -0.37
C ILE A 59 3.57 11.31 -1.50
N ASN A 60 3.55 10.86 -2.74
CA ASN A 60 3.94 11.62 -3.92
C ASN A 60 2.75 12.31 -4.64
N GLU A 61 1.54 12.21 -4.09
CA GLU A 61 0.38 12.96 -4.56
C GLU A 61 0.34 14.36 -3.94
N ASN A 62 -0.32 15.29 -4.64
CA ASN A 62 -0.42 16.68 -4.19
C ASN A 62 -1.19 16.78 -2.86
N GLN A 63 -0.49 17.23 -1.83
CA GLN A 63 -1.03 17.40 -0.50
C GLN A 63 -0.26 18.47 0.27
N GLU A 64 -0.90 19.03 1.29
CA GLU A 64 -0.26 19.97 2.21
C GLU A 64 0.88 19.30 3.00
N SER A 65 1.81 20.13 3.47
CA SER A 65 2.82 19.71 4.42
C SER A 65 2.64 20.43 5.77
N ARG A 66 3.02 19.75 6.83
CA ARG A 66 2.99 20.29 8.19
C ARG A 66 4.35 20.17 8.86
N PRO A 67 4.69 21.07 9.79
CA PRO A 67 5.86 20.86 10.64
C PRO A 67 5.77 19.51 11.35
N THR A 68 6.88 18.81 11.44
CA THR A 68 7.01 17.62 12.27
C THR A 68 7.26 18.01 13.73
N SER A 69 7.17 17.06 14.65
CA SER A 69 7.56 17.29 16.05
C SER A 69 9.04 17.64 16.21
N ILE A 70 9.90 17.22 15.27
CA ILE A 70 11.33 17.52 15.25
C ILE A 70 11.60 18.99 14.86
N ALA A 71 10.73 19.60 14.08
CA ALA A 71 10.92 20.97 13.58
C ALA A 71 11.15 22.01 14.72
N GLN A 72 10.55 21.78 15.89
CA GLN A 72 10.76 22.65 17.07
C GLN A 72 12.21 22.66 17.57
N ASN A 73 13.00 21.64 17.24
CA ASN A 73 14.42 21.54 17.59
C ASN A 73 15.32 22.33 16.64
N PHE A 74 14.76 22.86 15.52
CA PHE A 74 15.47 23.53 14.45
C PHE A 74 14.85 24.90 14.14
N PRO A 75 14.75 25.82 15.14
CA PRO A 75 14.10 27.11 14.95
C PRO A 75 14.79 27.99 13.92
N ARG A 76 16.12 27.94 13.80
CA ARG A 76 16.87 28.74 12.79
C ARG A 76 16.60 28.26 11.36
N ALA A 77 16.59 26.92 11.16
CA ALA A 77 16.25 26.34 9.86
C ALA A 77 14.81 26.66 9.47
N MET A 78 13.87 26.61 10.42
CA MET A 78 12.47 26.96 10.17
C MET A 78 12.26 28.44 9.90
N ALA A 79 13.01 29.33 10.58
CA ALA A 79 12.98 30.78 10.33
C ALA A 79 13.49 31.10 8.92
N PHE A 80 14.66 30.57 8.53
CA PHE A 80 15.20 30.70 7.17
C PHE A 80 14.19 30.27 6.10
N LEU A 81 13.57 29.12 6.28
CA LEU A 81 12.58 28.59 5.34
C LEU A 81 11.35 29.50 5.20
N THR A 82 10.86 30.05 6.33
CA THR A 82 9.70 30.94 6.35
C THR A 82 10.00 32.27 5.68
N GLU A 83 11.17 32.86 5.97
CA GLU A 83 11.63 34.10 5.36
C GLU A 83 11.80 33.94 3.85
N PHE A 84 12.52 32.89 3.42
CA PHE A 84 12.74 32.65 2.00
C PHE A 84 11.45 32.37 1.23
N ALA A 85 10.51 31.63 1.80
CA ALA A 85 9.20 31.41 1.17
C ALA A 85 8.40 32.72 1.02
N GLY A 86 8.50 33.62 2.01
CA GLY A 86 7.92 34.96 1.93
C GLY A 86 8.53 35.80 0.81
N ASP A 87 9.87 35.81 0.71
CA ASP A 87 10.59 36.55 -0.34
C ASP A 87 10.26 36.04 -1.76
N MET A 88 9.99 34.72 -1.89
CA MET A 88 9.62 34.09 -3.15
C MET A 88 8.11 34.17 -3.43
N ASN A 89 7.31 34.73 -2.53
CA ASN A 89 5.85 34.73 -2.59
C ASN A 89 5.27 33.31 -2.82
N CYS A 90 5.78 32.34 -2.07
CA CYS A 90 5.45 30.93 -2.19
C CYS A 90 4.90 30.38 -0.87
N GLN A 91 4.10 29.30 -0.93
CA GLN A 91 3.69 28.57 0.26
C GLN A 91 4.72 27.50 0.64
N LEU A 92 4.86 27.29 1.95
CA LEU A 92 5.73 26.25 2.50
C LEU A 92 5.21 24.86 2.15
N SER A 93 6.12 24.03 1.65
CA SER A 93 5.88 22.62 1.35
C SER A 93 6.82 21.73 2.18
N ARG A 94 7.28 20.57 1.67
CA ARG A 94 8.17 19.67 2.43
C ARG A 94 9.54 20.29 2.62
N ALA A 95 10.17 19.95 3.76
CA ALA A 95 11.51 20.43 4.05
C ALA A 95 12.28 19.38 4.85
N THR A 96 13.50 19.09 4.42
CA THR A 96 14.37 18.07 4.99
C THR A 96 15.82 18.54 5.03
N ILE A 97 16.55 18.20 6.09
CA ILE A 97 18.00 18.29 6.08
C ILE A 97 18.53 16.90 5.75
N VAL A 98 19.36 16.79 4.73
CA VAL A 98 19.88 15.50 4.23
C VAL A 98 21.39 15.52 4.27
N ARG A 99 21.99 14.48 4.86
CA ARG A 99 23.44 14.24 4.74
C ARG A 99 23.71 12.97 3.94
N LEU A 100 24.69 13.06 3.04
CA LEU A 100 25.18 11.97 2.21
C LEU A 100 26.54 11.51 2.74
N LYS A 101 26.70 10.20 2.93
CA LYS A 101 27.91 9.61 3.49
C LYS A 101 29.16 9.92 2.66
N PRO A 102 30.38 9.92 3.29
CA PRO A 102 31.65 9.85 2.56
C PRO A 102 31.68 8.71 1.55
N ASN A 103 32.26 8.94 0.39
CA ASN A 103 32.45 7.97 -0.69
C ASN A 103 31.15 7.23 -1.07
N SER A 104 30.05 7.97 -1.22
CA SER A 104 28.74 7.41 -1.50
C SER A 104 27.93 8.25 -2.51
N GLN A 105 26.75 7.74 -2.87
CA GLN A 105 25.91 8.39 -3.88
C GLN A 105 24.43 8.31 -3.56
N VAL A 106 23.66 9.27 -4.05
CA VAL A 106 22.23 9.13 -4.29
C VAL A 106 22.05 8.63 -5.72
N PHE A 107 21.49 7.44 -5.86
CA PHE A 107 21.35 6.78 -7.16
C PHE A 107 20.38 7.54 -8.07
N ARG A 108 20.61 7.42 -9.38
CA ARG A 108 19.82 8.08 -10.41
C ARG A 108 18.34 7.76 -10.29
N HIS A 109 17.53 8.81 -10.21
CA HIS A 109 16.07 8.74 -10.10
C HIS A 109 15.43 10.03 -10.61
N ILE A 110 14.10 10.03 -10.66
CA ILE A 110 13.28 11.20 -10.94
C ILE A 110 12.24 11.31 -9.81
N ASP A 111 11.92 12.52 -9.42
CA ASP A 111 10.84 12.75 -8.45
C ASP A 111 9.49 12.75 -9.17
N GLU A 112 8.74 11.65 -9.04
CA GLU A 112 7.47 11.45 -9.71
C GLU A 112 6.28 11.69 -8.79
N GLY A 113 5.18 12.17 -9.37
CA GLY A 113 3.88 12.37 -8.72
C GLY A 113 3.40 13.81 -8.75
N SER A 114 2.09 13.99 -8.58
CA SER A 114 1.42 15.30 -8.68
C SER A 114 1.93 16.32 -7.66
N TYR A 115 2.55 15.87 -6.56
CA TYR A 115 3.18 16.75 -5.58
C TYR A 115 4.31 17.58 -6.21
N TYR A 116 5.17 16.97 -7.02
CA TYR A 116 6.36 17.62 -7.57
C TYR A 116 6.08 18.48 -8.79
N PHE A 117 5.02 18.23 -9.55
CA PHE A 117 4.71 18.98 -10.77
C PHE A 117 4.49 20.47 -10.56
N ILE A 118 3.90 20.86 -9.43
CA ILE A 118 3.51 22.23 -9.12
C ILE A 118 4.42 22.89 -8.09
N ARG A 119 5.53 22.23 -7.70
CA ARG A 119 6.45 22.73 -6.69
C ARG A 119 7.86 22.87 -7.24
N ASP A 120 8.52 23.89 -6.77
CA ASP A 120 9.92 24.14 -7.02
C ASP A 120 10.77 23.59 -5.90
N ARG A 121 11.88 22.92 -6.24
CA ARG A 121 12.83 22.36 -5.29
C ARG A 121 14.07 23.21 -5.18
N PHE A 122 14.47 23.42 -3.94
CA PHE A 122 15.66 24.21 -3.59
C PHE A 122 16.60 23.40 -2.71
N HIS A 123 17.91 23.64 -2.91
CA HIS A 123 18.98 23.11 -2.09
C HIS A 123 19.81 24.27 -1.52
N LEU A 124 19.73 24.51 -0.21
CA LEU A 124 20.71 25.32 0.50
C LEU A 124 21.86 24.41 0.92
N VAL A 125 23.05 24.74 0.46
CA VAL A 125 24.25 23.97 0.71
C VAL A 125 24.82 24.34 2.08
N LEU A 126 24.72 23.42 3.04
CA LEU A 126 25.22 23.66 4.39
C LEU A 126 26.67 23.21 4.56
N GLN A 127 27.04 22.08 3.92
CA GLN A 127 28.38 21.54 3.91
C GLN A 127 28.59 20.81 2.58
N SER A 128 29.62 21.24 1.81
CA SER A 128 29.93 20.66 0.51
C SER A 128 31.43 20.40 0.36
N PRO A 129 31.93 19.25 0.82
CA PRO A 129 33.33 18.92 0.70
C PRO A 129 33.76 18.74 -0.77
N THR A 130 35.05 18.94 -1.07
CA THR A 130 35.60 18.73 -2.41
C THR A 130 35.29 17.32 -2.91
N GLY A 131 34.75 17.20 -4.13
CA GLY A 131 34.29 15.93 -4.71
C GLY A 131 32.77 15.74 -4.67
N SER A 132 32.04 16.70 -4.09
CA SER A 132 30.58 16.67 -4.12
C SER A 132 30.02 17.22 -5.42
N VAL A 133 29.13 16.46 -6.07
CA VAL A 133 28.47 16.90 -7.32
C VAL A 133 26.98 16.53 -7.29
N LEU A 134 26.16 17.33 -7.97
CA LEU A 134 24.76 17.06 -8.28
C LEU A 134 24.58 17.12 -9.80
N MET A 135 23.89 16.13 -10.34
CA MET A 135 23.59 16.02 -11.77
C MET A 135 22.07 16.03 -11.98
N SER A 136 21.58 16.79 -12.96
CA SER A 136 20.18 16.79 -13.37
C SER A 136 20.06 17.13 -14.85
N GLY A 137 19.19 16.39 -15.60
CA GLY A 137 18.96 16.63 -17.01
C GLY A 137 20.21 16.53 -17.92
N GLY A 138 21.29 15.89 -17.44
CA GLY A 138 22.58 15.80 -18.13
C GLY A 138 23.55 16.94 -17.79
N GLU A 139 23.15 17.94 -17.01
CA GLU A 139 24.01 18.99 -16.47
C GLU A 139 24.62 18.56 -15.12
N THR A 140 25.82 19.06 -14.83
CA THR A 140 26.54 18.75 -13.58
C THR A 140 26.93 20.04 -12.88
N VAL A 141 26.65 20.14 -11.59
CA VAL A 141 26.99 21.30 -10.77
C VAL A 141 27.75 20.85 -9.52
N ARG A 142 28.80 21.64 -9.20
CA ARG A 142 29.51 21.57 -7.92
C ARG A 142 29.05 22.74 -7.06
N MET A 143 28.12 22.49 -6.19
CA MET A 143 27.51 23.48 -5.32
C MET A 143 28.45 23.78 -4.14
N GLN A 144 28.63 25.07 -3.84
CA GLN A 144 29.49 25.54 -2.74
C GLN A 144 28.68 25.82 -1.48
N GLU A 145 29.34 25.74 -0.33
CA GLU A 145 28.75 26.10 0.97
C GLU A 145 28.21 27.54 0.96
N GLY A 146 27.02 27.75 1.48
CA GLY A 146 26.31 29.02 1.48
C GLY A 146 25.63 29.38 0.17
N GLU A 147 25.60 28.48 -0.81
CA GLU A 147 24.83 28.67 -2.05
C GLU A 147 23.44 28.07 -1.91
N LEU A 148 22.45 28.79 -2.46
CA LEU A 148 21.05 28.31 -2.58
C LEU A 148 20.73 28.12 -4.06
N TRP A 149 20.43 26.91 -4.43
CA TRP A 149 20.15 26.51 -5.79
C TRP A 149 18.70 26.06 -5.96
N TRP A 150 18.05 26.48 -7.04
CA TRP A 150 16.93 25.78 -7.63
C TRP A 150 17.46 24.74 -8.61
N PHE A 151 16.84 23.54 -8.62
CA PHE A 151 17.11 22.57 -9.67
C PHE A 151 15.83 21.84 -10.11
N ASP A 152 15.81 21.44 -11.38
CA ASP A 152 14.71 20.71 -11.97
C ASP A 152 14.75 19.24 -11.53
N ASN A 153 14.06 18.94 -10.45
CA ASN A 153 13.92 17.58 -9.91
C ASN A 153 12.94 16.68 -10.71
N LYS A 154 12.32 17.24 -11.75
CA LYS A 154 11.47 16.52 -12.71
C LYS A 154 12.29 15.87 -13.83
N GLN A 155 13.61 16.08 -13.83
CA GLN A 155 14.58 15.38 -14.66
C GLN A 155 15.26 14.25 -13.88
N PHE A 156 15.86 13.29 -14.60
CA PHE A 156 16.72 12.32 -13.95
C PHE A 156 17.89 13.00 -13.27
N HIS A 157 18.00 12.77 -11.97
CA HIS A 157 19.05 13.37 -11.16
C HIS A 157 19.71 12.36 -10.24
N GLU A 158 20.95 12.61 -9.91
CA GLU A 158 21.81 11.82 -9.04
C GLU A 158 22.86 12.69 -8.38
N SER A 159 23.42 12.24 -7.27
CA SER A 159 24.49 13.01 -6.62
C SER A 159 25.56 12.09 -6.05
N TYR A 160 26.79 12.59 -6.09
CA TYR A 160 27.98 11.90 -5.61
C TYR A 160 28.64 12.71 -4.52
N ASN A 161 29.23 12.00 -3.56
CA ASN A 161 30.12 12.55 -2.55
C ASN A 161 31.39 11.70 -2.53
N GLU A 162 32.36 12.05 -3.33
CA GLU A 162 33.66 11.36 -3.45
C GLU A 162 34.68 11.84 -2.40
N SER A 163 34.24 12.59 -1.42
CA SER A 163 35.08 13.10 -0.33
C SER A 163 35.12 12.14 0.87
N GLY A 164 36.07 12.42 1.79
CA GLY A 164 36.16 11.72 3.07
C GLY A 164 35.22 12.25 4.17
N ASP A 165 34.37 13.23 3.88
CA ASP A 165 33.50 13.89 4.84
C ASP A 165 32.03 13.90 4.40
N TRP A 166 31.10 14.22 5.30
CA TRP A 166 29.67 14.31 5.01
C TRP A 166 29.36 15.53 4.13
N ARG A 167 28.52 15.34 3.11
CA ARG A 167 27.85 16.40 2.41
C ARG A 167 26.50 16.66 3.05
N ILE A 168 26.18 17.92 3.40
CA ILE A 168 24.93 18.29 4.07
C ILE A 168 24.19 19.35 3.28
N HIS A 169 22.96 19.07 2.87
CA HIS A 169 22.09 20.02 2.19
C HIS A 169 20.75 20.16 2.95
N TYR A 170 20.24 21.38 3.03
CA TYR A 170 18.88 21.66 3.41
C TYR A 170 18.04 21.71 2.13
N ILE A 171 17.18 20.70 1.96
CA ILE A 171 16.37 20.48 0.76
C ILE A 171 14.92 20.82 1.10
N PHE A 172 14.31 21.69 0.33
CA PHE A 172 12.92 22.04 0.56
C PHE A 172 12.20 22.36 -0.74
N ASP A 173 10.88 22.14 -0.72
CA ASP A 173 9.97 22.42 -1.81
C ASP A 173 9.10 23.63 -1.45
N LEU A 174 8.85 24.50 -2.41
CA LEU A 174 7.94 25.63 -2.30
C LEU A 174 6.83 25.51 -3.34
N LEU A 175 5.63 25.93 -2.98
CA LEU A 175 4.49 26.02 -3.88
C LEU A 175 4.33 27.46 -4.34
N PRO A 176 4.55 27.79 -5.62
CA PRO A 176 4.32 29.12 -6.16
C PRO A 176 2.88 29.62 -5.93
N ALA A 177 2.72 30.92 -5.73
CA ALA A 177 1.41 31.52 -5.40
C ALA A 177 0.32 31.23 -6.45
N GLU A 178 0.71 31.11 -7.71
CA GLU A 178 -0.19 30.73 -8.81
C GLU A 178 -0.85 29.36 -8.66
N TYR A 179 -0.22 28.48 -7.88
CA TYR A 179 -0.74 27.13 -7.57
C TYR A 179 -1.32 27.00 -6.16
N SER A 180 -1.43 28.12 -5.40
CA SER A 180 -1.84 28.08 -3.99
C SER A 180 -3.26 27.48 -3.78
N GLY A 181 -4.17 27.71 -4.73
CA GLY A 181 -5.51 27.11 -4.72
C GLY A 181 -5.54 25.59 -5.03
N LEU A 182 -4.45 25.02 -5.53
CA LEU A 182 -4.35 23.60 -5.89
C LEU A 182 -3.86 22.72 -4.74
N ALA A 183 -3.24 23.29 -3.72
CA ALA A 183 -2.71 22.55 -2.57
C ALA A 183 -3.83 21.86 -1.75
N VAL A 184 -5.04 22.37 -1.80
CA VAL A 184 -6.19 21.94 -0.98
C VAL A 184 -7.16 21.03 -1.74
N ASN A 185 -7.11 21.01 -3.08
CA ASN A 185 -8.08 20.28 -3.91
C ASN A 185 -7.37 19.45 -5.00
N PRO A 186 -7.28 18.14 -4.87
CA PRO A 186 -6.57 17.30 -5.85
C PRO A 186 -7.23 17.22 -7.23
N VAL A 187 -8.34 17.92 -7.46
CA VAL A 187 -9.16 17.81 -8.68
C VAL A 187 -9.08 19.05 -9.58
N LEU A 188 -8.51 20.17 -9.12
CA LEU A 188 -8.47 21.39 -9.92
C LEU A 188 -7.09 21.59 -10.56
N LEU A 189 -7.01 21.23 -11.83
CA LEU A 189 -6.00 21.73 -12.76
C LEU A 189 -6.29 23.19 -13.09
N PRO A 190 -5.27 24.01 -13.45
CA PRO A 190 -5.47 25.41 -13.76
C PRO A 190 -6.54 25.57 -14.84
N PRO A 191 -7.38 26.62 -14.78
CA PRO A 191 -8.30 26.89 -15.85
C PRO A 191 -7.51 27.11 -17.16
N ALA A 192 -7.93 26.42 -18.19
CA ALA A 192 -7.41 26.64 -19.52
C ALA A 192 -7.61 28.14 -19.88
N PRO A 193 -6.69 28.76 -20.64
CA PRO A 193 -6.88 30.11 -21.10
C PRO A 193 -8.22 30.22 -21.82
N THR A 194 -9.02 31.20 -21.40
CA THR A 194 -10.36 31.46 -21.95
C THR A 194 -10.30 31.82 -23.43
N LYS A 195 -10.31 30.82 -24.29
CA LYS A 195 -10.91 30.83 -25.59
C LYS A 195 -11.75 29.58 -25.67
N SER A 196 -13.05 29.73 -25.49
CA SER A 196 -14.00 28.69 -25.81
C SER A 196 -13.83 28.33 -27.29
N PRO A 197 -13.35 27.12 -27.62
CA PRO A 197 -13.63 26.60 -28.92
C PRO A 197 -15.11 26.27 -28.90
N GLU A 198 -15.82 26.65 -29.94
CA GLU A 198 -17.13 26.10 -30.26
C GLU A 198 -17.08 24.58 -30.05
N PRO A 199 -18.15 23.95 -29.52
CA PRO A 199 -18.19 22.51 -29.36
C PRO A 199 -17.85 21.87 -30.71
N ALA A 200 -16.72 21.18 -30.76
CA ALA A 200 -16.29 20.47 -31.96
C ALA A 200 -17.46 19.59 -32.38
N ALA A 201 -18.06 19.93 -33.53
CA ALA A 201 -19.18 19.23 -34.11
C ALA A 201 -18.85 17.74 -34.11
N ARG A 202 -19.75 16.91 -33.60
CA ARG A 202 -19.69 15.46 -33.78
C ARG A 202 -19.47 15.16 -35.23
N VAL A 203 -18.24 14.78 -35.57
CA VAL A 203 -17.94 14.34 -36.94
C VAL A 203 -18.64 13.00 -37.10
N PRO A 204 -19.46 12.81 -38.15
CA PRO A 204 -20.18 11.56 -38.38
C PRO A 204 -19.19 10.39 -38.36
N ALA A 205 -19.50 9.33 -37.61
CA ALA A 205 -18.80 8.07 -37.70
C ALA A 205 -18.81 7.55 -39.16
N ALA A 206 -17.80 6.75 -39.52
CA ALA A 206 -17.75 6.04 -40.80
C ALA A 206 -19.12 5.41 -41.13
N PRO A 207 -19.52 5.34 -42.39
CA PRO A 207 -20.86 4.91 -42.78
C PRO A 207 -21.26 3.62 -42.10
N PRO A 208 -22.48 3.51 -41.54
CA PRO A 208 -22.90 2.44 -40.64
C PRO A 208 -22.85 1.02 -41.23
N ASN A 209 -22.60 0.85 -42.52
CA ASN A 209 -22.63 -0.44 -43.21
C ASN A 209 -21.36 -0.66 -44.04
N SER A 210 -20.22 -0.96 -43.41
CA SER A 210 -19.07 -1.50 -44.12
C SER A 210 -18.79 -2.94 -43.72
N PRO A 211 -18.48 -3.87 -44.66
CA PRO A 211 -18.14 -5.26 -44.32
C PRO A 211 -16.99 -5.37 -43.30
N ALA A 212 -16.05 -4.42 -43.32
CA ALA A 212 -14.96 -4.35 -42.37
C ALA A 212 -15.47 -4.04 -40.96
N ARG A 213 -16.46 -3.15 -40.82
CA ARG A 213 -17.06 -2.80 -39.52
C ARG A 213 -17.77 -4.01 -38.90
N ASP A 214 -18.51 -4.77 -39.72
CA ASP A 214 -19.26 -5.94 -39.25
C ASP A 214 -18.32 -7.05 -38.76
N ILE A 215 -17.23 -7.32 -39.48
CA ILE A 215 -16.21 -8.30 -39.13
C ILE A 215 -15.59 -7.93 -37.78
N VAL A 216 -15.16 -6.69 -37.61
CA VAL A 216 -14.52 -6.23 -36.38
C VAL A 216 -15.50 -6.21 -35.20
N ALA A 217 -16.75 -5.76 -35.44
CA ALA A 217 -17.79 -5.76 -34.41
C ALA A 217 -18.12 -7.17 -33.90
N ALA A 218 -18.22 -8.15 -34.82
CA ALA A 218 -18.42 -9.55 -34.47
C ALA A 218 -17.26 -10.10 -33.65
N ALA A 219 -16.01 -9.86 -34.08
CA ALA A 219 -14.82 -10.29 -33.33
C ALA A 219 -14.73 -9.66 -31.94
N ILE A 220 -15.11 -8.40 -31.78
CA ILE A 220 -15.16 -7.75 -30.46
C ILE A 220 -16.19 -8.44 -29.57
N ARG A 221 -17.41 -8.68 -30.04
CA ARG A 221 -18.47 -9.35 -29.27
C ARG A 221 -18.09 -10.76 -28.85
N GLU A 222 -17.50 -11.53 -29.74
CA GLU A 222 -17.20 -12.95 -29.52
C GLU A 222 -15.94 -13.18 -28.73
N ARG A 223 -14.90 -12.34 -28.88
CA ARG A 223 -13.56 -12.64 -28.39
C ARG A 223 -13.02 -11.63 -27.40
N ALA A 224 -13.36 -10.34 -27.53
CA ALA A 224 -12.76 -9.29 -26.72
C ALA A 224 -13.56 -8.98 -25.45
N ILE A 225 -14.88 -9.14 -25.47
CA ILE A 225 -15.72 -8.85 -24.31
C ILE A 225 -15.76 -10.06 -23.39
N LEU A 226 -15.07 -9.95 -22.29
CA LEU A 226 -15.04 -10.95 -21.21
C LEU A 226 -16.09 -10.57 -20.16
N ARG A 227 -16.97 -11.50 -19.78
CA ARG A 227 -18.00 -11.26 -18.76
C ARG A 227 -17.69 -12.02 -17.49
N ALA A 228 -18.01 -11.42 -16.34
CA ALA A 228 -17.73 -12.01 -15.03
C ALA A 228 -18.52 -13.28 -14.74
N GLU A 229 -19.60 -13.55 -15.46
CA GLU A 229 -20.40 -14.78 -15.37
C GLU A 229 -19.57 -16.04 -15.65
N ASN A 230 -18.56 -15.93 -16.51
CA ASN A 230 -17.74 -17.06 -16.96
C ASN A 230 -16.32 -17.07 -16.38
N GLN A 231 -15.87 -15.95 -15.78
CA GLN A 231 -14.54 -15.81 -15.20
C GLN A 231 -14.46 -14.57 -14.30
N ARG A 232 -13.56 -14.61 -13.34
CA ARG A 232 -13.34 -13.47 -12.47
C ARG A 232 -12.51 -12.40 -13.17
N LEU A 233 -13.09 -11.21 -13.33
CA LEU A 233 -12.44 -10.07 -13.96
C LEU A 233 -12.01 -9.06 -12.89
N ILE A 234 -10.71 -8.86 -12.74
CA ILE A 234 -10.14 -7.97 -11.73
C ILE A 234 -9.15 -7.01 -12.42
N SER A 235 -9.25 -5.71 -12.10
CA SER A 235 -8.26 -4.72 -12.56
C SER A 235 -6.90 -4.95 -11.92
N PRO A 236 -5.82 -4.39 -12.46
CA PRO A 236 -4.53 -4.32 -11.78
C PRO A 236 -4.62 -3.63 -10.41
N ALA A 237 -5.61 -2.76 -10.22
CA ALA A 237 -5.91 -2.12 -8.94
C ALA A 237 -6.86 -2.94 -8.03
N GLY A 238 -7.24 -4.17 -8.44
CA GLY A 238 -8.08 -5.09 -7.66
C GLY A 238 -9.58 -4.83 -7.71
N THR A 239 -10.04 -3.90 -8.56
CA THR A 239 -11.48 -3.65 -8.74
C THR A 239 -12.10 -4.80 -9.54
N ALA A 240 -13.18 -5.38 -9.03
CA ALA A 240 -13.95 -6.37 -9.77
C ALA A 240 -14.77 -5.67 -10.88
N TYR A 241 -14.69 -6.19 -12.10
CA TYR A 241 -15.47 -5.74 -13.21
C TYR A 241 -16.55 -6.75 -13.56
N THR A 242 -17.71 -6.27 -14.00
CA THR A 242 -18.76 -7.11 -14.58
C THR A 242 -18.39 -7.55 -15.99
N TRP A 243 -17.56 -6.77 -16.66
CA TRP A 243 -16.99 -7.06 -17.97
C TRP A 243 -15.60 -6.43 -18.12
N LEU A 244 -14.80 -6.96 -19.02
CA LEU A 244 -13.50 -6.42 -19.45
C LEU A 244 -13.40 -6.54 -20.97
N MET A 245 -12.83 -5.53 -21.63
CA MET A 245 -12.53 -5.56 -23.05
C MET A 245 -11.04 -5.75 -23.29
N ASP A 246 -10.67 -6.85 -23.95
CA ASP A 246 -9.28 -7.18 -24.33
C ASP A 246 -9.17 -7.27 -25.87
N LEU A 247 -8.92 -6.14 -26.50
CA LEU A 247 -8.84 -6.02 -27.97
C LEU A 247 -7.61 -6.69 -28.58
N ARG A 248 -6.60 -7.05 -27.78
CA ARG A 248 -5.47 -7.85 -28.26
C ARG A 248 -5.95 -9.16 -28.89
N ARG A 249 -7.04 -9.74 -28.38
CA ARG A 249 -7.67 -10.95 -28.93
C ARG A 249 -8.25 -10.75 -30.32
N VAL A 250 -8.68 -9.54 -30.65
CA VAL A 250 -9.13 -9.15 -31.98
C VAL A 250 -7.95 -8.98 -32.93
N PHE A 251 -6.87 -8.36 -32.45
CA PHE A 251 -5.68 -8.09 -33.25
C PHE A 251 -4.81 -9.34 -33.50
N MET A 252 -5.02 -10.43 -32.78
CA MET A 252 -4.37 -11.72 -33.06
C MET A 252 -5.10 -12.55 -34.13
N ASP A 253 -6.23 -12.09 -34.63
CA ASP A 253 -6.92 -12.69 -35.77
C ASP A 253 -6.66 -11.88 -37.04
N ALA A 254 -6.03 -12.50 -38.04
CA ALA A 254 -5.58 -11.82 -39.25
C ALA A 254 -6.71 -11.12 -40.01
N ARG A 255 -7.92 -11.71 -40.10
CA ARG A 255 -9.08 -11.13 -40.78
C ARG A 255 -9.60 -9.90 -40.05
N SER A 256 -9.70 -9.98 -38.73
CA SER A 256 -10.14 -8.88 -37.87
C SER A 256 -9.14 -7.72 -37.87
N LEU A 257 -7.86 -8.03 -37.79
CA LEU A 257 -6.78 -7.05 -37.83
C LEU A 257 -6.72 -6.33 -39.17
N HIS A 258 -6.84 -7.07 -40.28
CA HIS A 258 -6.91 -6.52 -41.64
C HIS A 258 -8.11 -5.56 -41.78
N SER A 259 -9.29 -5.99 -41.32
CA SER A 259 -10.51 -5.17 -41.34
C SER A 259 -10.42 -3.94 -40.44
N ALA A 260 -9.76 -4.03 -39.28
CA ALA A 260 -9.50 -2.87 -38.42
C ALA A 260 -8.62 -1.82 -39.13
N ALA A 261 -7.59 -2.26 -39.87
CA ALA A 261 -6.77 -1.36 -40.68
C ALA A 261 -7.59 -0.75 -41.87
N ASP A 262 -8.57 -1.48 -42.45
CA ASP A 262 -9.48 -0.91 -43.42
C ASP A 262 -10.30 0.25 -42.85
N LEU A 263 -10.82 0.10 -41.63
CA LEU A 263 -11.57 1.15 -40.94
C LEU A 263 -10.71 2.40 -40.70
N PHE A 264 -9.44 2.21 -40.29
CA PHE A 264 -8.50 3.32 -40.20
C PHE A 264 -8.33 4.05 -41.52
N TRP A 265 -8.09 3.32 -42.62
CA TRP A 265 -7.86 3.89 -43.92
C TRP A 265 -9.11 4.50 -44.55
N GLN A 266 -10.32 4.02 -44.23
CA GLN A 266 -11.58 4.67 -44.62
C GLN A 266 -11.68 6.08 -44.01
N GLU A 267 -11.19 6.28 -42.77
CA GLU A 267 -11.24 7.56 -42.08
C GLU A 267 -10.08 8.50 -42.45
N TYR A 268 -8.85 7.95 -42.58
CA TYR A 268 -7.65 8.77 -42.76
C TYR A 268 -7.09 8.81 -44.19
N GLY A 269 -7.57 7.96 -45.10
CA GLY A 269 -7.00 7.84 -46.43
C GLY A 269 -7.05 9.12 -47.29
N SER A 270 -7.94 10.05 -46.98
CA SER A 270 -8.04 11.36 -47.65
C SER A 270 -7.28 12.49 -46.92
N ARG A 271 -6.60 12.20 -45.79
CA ARG A 271 -5.97 13.19 -44.91
C ARG A 271 -4.46 13.25 -45.02
N LEU A 272 -3.88 12.57 -46.01
CA LEU A 272 -2.43 12.56 -46.22
C LEU A 272 -1.88 13.99 -46.53
N PRO A 273 -0.61 14.29 -46.16
CA PRO A 273 0.37 13.39 -45.51
C PRO A 273 0.18 13.32 -44.02
N PHE A 274 0.55 12.19 -43.41
CA PHE A 274 0.67 11.98 -41.95
C PHE A 274 1.62 10.82 -41.64
N GLN A 275 2.08 10.74 -40.41
CA GLN A 275 2.78 9.59 -39.85
C GLN A 275 1.96 8.96 -38.70
N VAL A 276 2.13 7.67 -38.45
CA VAL A 276 1.34 6.94 -37.46
C VAL A 276 2.20 6.51 -36.28
N GLY A 277 1.82 6.89 -35.07
CA GLY A 277 2.46 6.49 -33.82
C GLY A 277 1.59 5.54 -33.00
N GLY A 278 2.20 4.62 -32.27
CA GLY A 278 1.48 3.73 -31.33
C GLY A 278 2.21 3.58 -30.00
N MET A 279 1.45 3.32 -28.92
CA MET A 279 2.05 2.97 -27.63
C MET A 279 2.42 1.49 -27.57
N GLU A 280 3.58 1.16 -26.98
CA GLU A 280 3.95 -0.19 -26.63
C GLU A 280 2.95 -0.74 -25.57
N THR A 281 2.39 -1.97 -25.66
CA THR A 281 2.53 -3.05 -26.65
C THR A 281 1.23 -3.29 -27.42
N ALA A 282 0.09 -2.79 -26.93
CA ALA A 282 -1.24 -3.13 -27.47
C ALA A 282 -1.46 -2.57 -28.89
N ALA A 283 -0.92 -1.39 -29.18
CA ALA A 283 -1.06 -0.74 -30.49
C ALA A 283 -0.19 -1.35 -31.58
N ILE A 284 0.88 -2.13 -31.25
CA ILE A 284 1.87 -2.59 -32.24
C ILE A 284 1.25 -3.41 -33.39
N PRO A 285 0.43 -4.44 -33.15
CA PRO A 285 -0.18 -5.20 -34.24
C PRO A 285 -1.02 -4.31 -35.14
N PHE A 286 -1.79 -3.41 -34.57
CA PHE A 286 -2.67 -2.50 -35.32
C PHE A 286 -1.87 -1.50 -36.16
N LEU A 287 -0.86 -0.87 -35.57
CA LEU A 287 0.08 -0.01 -36.28
C LEU A 287 0.73 -0.74 -37.47
N SER A 288 1.24 -1.96 -37.23
CA SER A 288 1.85 -2.77 -38.30
C SER A 288 0.90 -3.05 -39.46
N ALA A 289 -0.37 -3.37 -39.16
CA ALA A 289 -1.37 -3.59 -40.18
C ALA A 289 -1.69 -2.32 -40.99
N ILE A 290 -1.74 -1.17 -40.34
CA ILE A 290 -1.93 0.14 -41.00
C ILE A 290 -0.76 0.41 -41.96
N LEU A 291 0.49 0.21 -41.52
CA LEU A 291 1.71 0.41 -42.31
C LEU A 291 1.74 -0.55 -43.54
N MET A 292 1.50 -1.83 -43.30
CA MET A 292 1.46 -2.81 -44.38
C MET A 292 0.42 -2.45 -45.45
N LYS A 293 -0.75 -1.99 -44.99
CA LYS A 293 -1.82 -1.62 -45.89
C LYS A 293 -1.54 -0.33 -46.67
N SER A 294 -0.71 0.57 -46.14
CA SER A 294 -0.29 1.79 -46.84
C SER A 294 0.44 1.48 -48.16
N LEU A 295 1.23 0.38 -48.18
CA LEU A 295 1.93 -0.09 -49.39
C LEU A 295 0.95 -0.57 -50.47
N SER A 296 -0.05 -1.36 -50.10
CA SER A 296 -1.06 -1.84 -51.03
C SER A 296 -1.98 -0.73 -51.57
N ARG A 297 -1.97 0.44 -50.95
CA ARG A 297 -2.67 1.65 -51.37
C ARG A 297 -1.78 2.62 -52.15
N GLU A 298 -0.52 2.28 -52.37
CA GLU A 298 0.48 3.15 -53.04
C GLU A 298 0.68 4.51 -52.32
N THR A 299 0.40 4.55 -51.02
CA THR A 299 0.51 5.75 -50.17
C THR A 299 1.30 5.40 -48.89
N PRO A 300 2.62 5.07 -48.99
CA PRO A 300 3.41 4.66 -47.85
C PRO A 300 3.47 5.78 -46.80
N VAL A 301 3.19 5.43 -45.52
CA VAL A 301 3.29 6.33 -44.40
C VAL A 301 4.39 5.87 -43.44
N ASN A 302 5.03 6.82 -42.73
CA ASN A 302 5.99 6.51 -41.71
C ASN A 302 5.31 6.03 -40.42
N GLY A 303 5.97 5.12 -39.68
CA GLY A 303 5.47 4.59 -38.41
C GLY A 303 6.52 4.66 -37.32
N PHE A 304 6.07 4.89 -36.08
CA PHE A 304 6.92 4.88 -34.90
C PHE A 304 6.17 4.33 -33.67
N ILE A 305 6.93 3.91 -32.66
CA ILE A 305 6.39 3.38 -31.40
C ILE A 305 6.92 4.22 -30.25
N VAL A 306 6.01 4.70 -29.38
CA VAL A 306 6.36 5.31 -28.11
C VAL A 306 6.45 4.22 -27.05
N ARG A 307 7.60 4.12 -26.39
CA ARG A 307 7.86 3.10 -25.36
C ARG A 307 7.22 3.45 -24.03
N LYS A 308 6.85 2.44 -23.28
CA LYS A 308 6.40 2.58 -21.89
C LYS A 308 7.54 3.01 -20.96
N GLU A 309 8.76 2.52 -21.25
CA GLU A 309 9.98 2.82 -20.51
C GLU A 309 11.12 3.16 -21.47
N ARG A 310 11.95 4.11 -21.08
CA ARG A 310 13.11 4.51 -21.88
C ARG A 310 14.16 3.39 -21.92
N LYS A 311 14.65 3.07 -23.11
CA LYS A 311 15.73 2.10 -23.29
C LYS A 311 17.03 2.66 -22.77
N THR A 312 17.70 1.91 -21.90
CA THR A 312 19.00 2.29 -21.31
C THR A 312 20.20 1.68 -22.04
N TYR A 313 19.96 0.87 -23.08
CA TYR A 313 20.97 0.16 -23.87
C TYR A 313 20.64 0.24 -25.38
N GLY A 314 21.65 0.01 -26.23
CA GLY A 314 21.54 0.21 -27.68
C GLY A 314 21.53 1.69 -28.08
N ALA A 315 20.74 2.05 -29.09
CA ALA A 315 20.64 3.45 -29.56
C ALA A 315 19.96 4.40 -28.55
N GLY A 316 19.40 3.87 -27.46
CA GLY A 316 18.70 4.64 -26.42
C GLY A 316 17.45 5.34 -26.96
N GLY A 317 16.51 5.73 -26.08
CA GLY A 317 15.38 6.58 -26.51
C GLY A 317 14.03 6.10 -26.03
N SER A 318 13.04 7.00 -26.09
CA SER A 318 11.63 6.75 -25.74
C SER A 318 10.77 6.48 -27.00
N VAL A 319 11.34 6.61 -28.20
CA VAL A 319 10.67 6.39 -29.49
C VAL A 319 11.51 5.39 -30.31
N ASP A 320 10.87 4.36 -30.83
CA ASP A 320 11.43 3.48 -31.85
C ASP A 320 10.88 3.88 -33.21
N GLY A 321 11.73 3.93 -34.23
CA GLY A 321 11.43 4.48 -35.54
C GLY A 321 11.92 5.93 -35.68
N THR A 322 11.61 6.55 -36.81
CA THR A 322 12.04 7.92 -37.14
C THR A 322 10.83 8.84 -37.10
N LEU A 323 10.93 9.97 -36.39
CA LEU A 323 9.90 11.02 -36.44
C LEU A 323 10.17 11.92 -37.65
N THR A 324 9.19 12.05 -38.54
CA THR A 324 9.22 12.97 -39.68
C THR A 324 8.57 14.30 -39.33
N ALA A 325 8.57 15.25 -40.27
CA ALA A 325 7.87 16.53 -40.10
C ALA A 325 6.35 16.39 -40.26
N ASP A 326 5.85 15.28 -40.80
CA ASP A 326 4.43 15.08 -41.05
C ASP A 326 3.57 15.10 -39.79
N PRO A 327 2.28 15.48 -39.88
CA PRO A 327 1.32 15.41 -38.78
C PRO A 327 1.29 14.02 -38.14
N ILE A 328 1.12 13.96 -36.82
CA ILE A 328 1.11 12.71 -36.07
C ILE A 328 -0.30 12.25 -35.79
N VAL A 329 -0.63 11.06 -36.26
CA VAL A 329 -1.84 10.31 -35.87
C VAL A 329 -1.45 9.23 -34.89
N MET A 330 -1.82 9.40 -33.61
CA MET A 330 -1.59 8.34 -32.60
C MET A 330 -2.68 7.28 -32.69
N VAL A 331 -2.28 6.00 -32.68
CA VAL A 331 -3.22 4.87 -32.68
C VAL A 331 -3.10 4.04 -31.40
N ASP A 332 -4.24 3.56 -30.89
CA ASP A 332 -4.31 2.61 -29.78
C ASP A 332 -5.48 1.63 -29.99
N ASP A 333 -5.53 0.59 -29.18
CA ASP A 333 -6.64 -0.36 -29.22
C ASP A 333 -7.93 0.26 -28.65
N LEU A 334 -7.86 0.92 -27.51
CA LEU A 334 -9.00 1.57 -26.87
C LEU A 334 -8.60 2.86 -26.15
N LEU A 335 -9.59 3.76 -25.97
CA LEU A 335 -9.44 4.95 -25.15
C LEU A 335 -10.39 4.91 -23.95
N ASN A 336 -9.84 4.73 -22.76
CA ASN A 336 -10.60 4.78 -21.51
C ASN A 336 -10.29 6.07 -20.73
N SER A 337 -9.13 6.15 -20.05
CA SER A 337 -8.76 7.32 -19.25
C SER A 337 -7.93 8.37 -19.99
N GLY A 338 -7.35 8.03 -21.13
CA GLY A 338 -6.37 8.86 -21.84
C GLY A 338 -4.93 8.72 -21.32
N ALA A 339 -4.69 7.90 -20.30
CA ALA A 339 -3.35 7.81 -19.67
C ALA A 339 -2.24 7.33 -20.62
N SER A 340 -2.52 6.40 -21.54
CA SER A 340 -1.55 5.97 -22.56
C SER A 340 -1.23 7.10 -23.54
N MET A 341 -2.26 7.78 -24.01
CA MET A 341 -2.13 8.92 -24.93
C MET A 341 -1.39 10.10 -24.27
N GLU A 342 -1.61 10.36 -22.97
CA GLU A 342 -0.88 11.38 -22.22
C GLU A 342 0.61 11.07 -22.14
N LYS A 343 0.98 9.82 -21.88
CA LYS A 343 2.39 9.40 -21.90
C LYS A 343 3.03 9.63 -23.27
N ALA A 344 2.32 9.26 -24.33
CA ALA A 344 2.79 9.49 -25.69
C ALA A 344 2.97 10.99 -25.98
N ARG A 345 2.01 11.82 -25.58
CA ARG A 345 2.06 13.28 -25.75
C ARG A 345 3.31 13.88 -25.08
N VAL A 346 3.55 13.52 -23.82
CA VAL A 346 4.72 14.01 -23.08
C VAL A 346 6.04 13.60 -23.75
N VAL A 347 6.16 12.36 -24.24
CA VAL A 347 7.35 11.89 -24.95
C VAL A 347 7.55 12.63 -26.29
N LEU A 348 6.48 12.88 -27.02
CA LEU A 348 6.56 13.57 -28.31
C LEU A 348 6.87 15.06 -28.13
N GLU A 349 6.35 15.71 -27.10
CA GLU A 349 6.73 17.10 -26.77
C GLU A 349 8.21 17.25 -26.45
N GLN A 350 8.81 16.28 -25.79
CA GLN A 350 10.28 16.26 -25.56
C GLN A 350 11.08 16.18 -26.88
N ALA A 351 10.45 15.65 -27.92
CA ALA A 351 11.01 15.63 -29.27
C ALA A 351 10.56 16.82 -30.15
N ASN A 352 9.99 17.87 -29.53
CA ASN A 352 9.41 19.06 -30.18
C ASN A 352 8.34 18.69 -31.23
N ARG A 353 7.52 17.66 -30.92
CA ARG A 353 6.42 17.20 -31.75
C ARG A 353 5.13 17.17 -30.95
N SER A 354 3.99 17.39 -31.63
CA SER A 354 2.66 17.32 -31.04
C SER A 354 1.83 16.19 -31.68
N ILE A 355 0.83 15.70 -30.96
CA ILE A 355 -0.18 14.81 -31.50
C ILE A 355 -1.22 15.68 -32.22
N ASP A 356 -1.41 15.47 -33.51
CA ASP A 356 -2.40 16.20 -34.29
C ASP A 356 -3.79 15.60 -34.19
N SER A 357 -3.85 14.26 -34.12
CA SER A 357 -5.10 13.53 -33.88
C SER A 357 -4.82 12.12 -33.33
N ALA A 358 -5.84 11.47 -32.79
CA ALA A 358 -5.77 10.08 -32.36
C ALA A 358 -6.88 9.24 -33.01
N TYR A 359 -6.54 7.97 -33.28
CA TYR A 359 -7.49 6.97 -33.71
C TYR A 359 -7.43 5.74 -32.82
N VAL A 360 -8.57 5.35 -32.28
CA VAL A 360 -8.68 4.15 -31.45
C VAL A 360 -9.77 3.25 -31.98
N LEU A 361 -9.62 1.93 -31.78
CA LEU A 361 -10.65 1.02 -32.31
C LEU A 361 -11.96 1.16 -31.53
N VAL A 362 -11.87 1.33 -30.19
CA VAL A 362 -13.05 1.56 -29.33
C VAL A 362 -12.81 2.76 -28.42
N ASP A 363 -13.70 3.74 -28.47
CA ASP A 363 -13.74 4.83 -27.48
C ASP A 363 -14.77 4.51 -26.38
N PHE A 364 -14.33 4.57 -25.14
CA PHE A 364 -15.21 4.33 -23.99
C PHE A 364 -16.08 5.54 -23.63
N ASP A 365 -15.83 6.71 -24.22
CA ASP A 365 -16.48 7.99 -23.90
C ASP A 365 -16.49 8.30 -22.41
N SER A 366 -15.42 7.91 -21.71
CA SER A 366 -15.31 8.18 -20.28
C SER A 366 -15.17 9.68 -20.02
N ALA A 367 -15.68 10.15 -18.90
CA ALA A 367 -15.49 11.53 -18.48
C ALA A 367 -14.01 11.95 -18.38
N GLN A 368 -13.10 10.99 -18.17
CA GLN A 368 -11.65 11.23 -18.14
C GLN A 368 -11.09 11.43 -19.56
N SER A 369 -11.44 10.56 -20.51
CA SER A 369 -10.99 10.69 -21.90
C SER A 369 -11.55 11.95 -22.56
N ILE A 370 -12.80 12.31 -22.26
CA ILE A 370 -13.43 13.55 -22.75
C ILE A 370 -12.65 14.76 -22.24
N ARG A 371 -12.41 14.86 -20.94
CA ARG A 371 -11.61 15.96 -20.37
C ARG A 371 -10.16 15.98 -20.89
N TRP A 372 -9.55 14.84 -21.15
CA TRP A 372 -8.21 14.75 -21.70
C TRP A 372 -8.15 15.34 -23.12
N ARG A 373 -9.07 14.93 -24.02
CA ARG A 373 -9.12 15.45 -25.41
C ARG A 373 -9.44 16.94 -25.46
N GLU A 374 -10.37 17.41 -24.64
CA GLU A 374 -10.71 18.83 -24.55
C GLU A 374 -9.53 19.67 -24.06
N ARG A 375 -8.82 19.22 -23.03
CA ARG A 375 -7.65 19.91 -22.47
C ARG A 375 -6.55 20.09 -23.50
N HIS A 376 -6.29 19.09 -24.31
CA HIS A 376 -5.16 19.09 -25.24
C HIS A 376 -5.57 19.47 -26.68
N GLY A 377 -6.84 19.71 -26.92
CA GLY A 377 -7.34 20.03 -28.27
C GLY A 377 -7.14 18.89 -29.28
N ILE A 378 -7.01 17.64 -28.82
CA ILE A 378 -6.73 16.48 -29.66
C ILE A 378 -8.03 15.84 -30.12
N ALA A 379 -8.26 15.84 -31.45
CA ALA A 379 -9.39 15.13 -32.06
C ALA A 379 -9.17 13.62 -31.97
N VAL A 380 -10.11 12.91 -31.33
CA VAL A 380 -10.12 11.44 -31.28
C VAL A 380 -11.20 10.90 -32.21
N ARG A 381 -10.85 9.90 -32.99
CA ARG A 381 -11.76 9.19 -33.91
C ARG A 381 -11.78 7.72 -33.54
N ALA A 382 -12.98 7.15 -33.53
CA ALA A 382 -13.20 5.75 -33.23
C ALA A 382 -14.35 5.18 -34.07
N PRO A 383 -14.19 4.01 -34.67
CA PRO A 383 -15.30 3.36 -35.39
C PRO A 383 -16.33 2.76 -34.42
N PHE A 384 -15.95 2.51 -33.16
CA PHE A 384 -16.84 1.90 -32.16
C PHE A 384 -16.83 2.64 -30.83
N HIS A 385 -17.97 2.58 -30.13
CA HIS A 385 -18.18 3.04 -28.78
C HIS A 385 -18.71 1.90 -27.89
N LEU A 386 -18.65 2.04 -26.57
CA LEU A 386 -19.18 1.01 -25.66
C LEU A 386 -20.65 0.71 -25.87
N SER A 387 -21.44 1.72 -26.23
CA SER A 387 -22.86 1.60 -26.54
C SER A 387 -23.15 0.66 -27.72
N ASP A 388 -22.23 0.52 -28.70
CA ASP A 388 -22.37 -0.40 -29.84
C ASP A 388 -22.38 -1.88 -29.40
N PHE A 389 -21.90 -2.14 -28.19
CA PHE A 389 -21.82 -3.49 -27.60
C PHE A 389 -22.77 -3.68 -26.41
N GLY A 390 -23.66 -2.74 -26.14
CA GLY A 390 -24.55 -2.75 -25.00
C GLY A 390 -23.80 -2.67 -23.66
N LEU A 391 -22.62 -2.07 -23.66
CA LEU A 391 -21.79 -1.85 -22.48
C LEU A 391 -21.86 -0.39 -22.05
N SER A 392 -21.77 -0.15 -20.76
CA SER A 392 -21.68 1.18 -20.19
C SER A 392 -20.59 1.21 -19.10
N LEU A 393 -20.06 2.41 -18.86
CA LEU A 393 -19.17 2.68 -17.70
C LEU A 393 -19.97 2.99 -16.43
N GLU A 394 -21.27 2.75 -16.45
CA GLU A 394 -22.07 2.89 -15.21
C GLU A 394 -21.40 2.08 -14.10
N LYS A 395 -21.06 2.78 -13.05
CA LYS A 395 -20.73 2.11 -11.80
C LYS A 395 -21.92 1.20 -11.51
N PRO A 396 -21.71 -0.10 -11.23
CA PRO A 396 -22.80 -0.93 -10.73
C PRO A 396 -23.45 -0.11 -9.62
N ALA A 397 -24.80 -0.05 -9.62
CA ALA A 397 -25.57 0.76 -8.68
C ALA A 397 -24.88 0.67 -7.33
N LEU A 398 -24.39 1.79 -6.81
CA LEU A 398 -23.66 1.81 -5.55
C LEU A 398 -24.59 1.13 -4.56
N ARG A 399 -24.34 -0.16 -4.24
CA ARG A 399 -24.88 -0.74 -3.03
C ARG A 399 -24.53 0.26 -1.96
N GLN A 400 -25.51 0.75 -1.24
CA GLN A 400 -25.28 1.70 -0.17
C GLN A 400 -24.24 1.07 0.75
N MET A 401 -22.98 1.52 0.60
CA MET A 401 -21.88 1.05 1.43
C MET A 401 -22.16 1.52 2.84
N ALA A 402 -21.92 0.64 3.81
CA ALA A 402 -21.96 1.04 5.20
C ALA A 402 -21.01 2.23 5.41
N THR A 403 -21.49 3.23 6.11
CA THR A 403 -20.71 4.36 6.60
C THR A 403 -20.30 4.10 8.04
N PHE A 404 -19.25 4.76 8.50
CA PHE A 404 -18.74 4.63 9.85
C PHE A 404 -18.46 6.02 10.42
N GLU A 405 -18.76 6.20 11.69
CA GLU A 405 -18.56 7.44 12.41
C GLU A 405 -17.57 7.25 13.54
N ASN A 406 -16.52 8.08 13.60
CA ASN A 406 -15.58 8.08 14.71
C ASN A 406 -16.29 8.64 15.97
N ARG A 407 -16.12 7.92 17.07
CA ARG A 407 -16.67 8.29 18.38
C ARG A 407 -15.65 9.06 19.20
N TRP A 408 -14.48 8.48 19.38
CA TRP A 408 -13.36 9.07 20.08
C TRP A 408 -12.04 8.47 19.59
N ARG A 409 -10.95 9.12 19.95
CA ARG A 409 -9.58 8.71 19.66
C ARG A 409 -8.72 8.89 20.89
N PHE A 410 -7.88 7.91 21.17
CA PHE A 410 -6.82 7.99 22.17
C PHE A 410 -5.45 7.85 21.47
N ALA A 411 -4.52 8.77 21.74
CA ALA A 411 -3.15 8.70 21.26
C ALA A 411 -2.22 8.33 22.43
N SER A 412 -1.54 7.19 22.33
CA SER A 412 -0.52 6.83 23.31
C SER A 412 0.64 7.81 23.22
N PRO A 413 1.13 8.36 24.36
CA PRO A 413 2.37 9.12 24.39
C PRO A 413 3.55 8.26 23.91
N ASP A 414 4.54 8.90 23.27
CA ASP A 414 5.79 8.29 22.83
C ASP A 414 5.62 7.02 21.98
N PRO A 415 4.92 7.09 20.84
CA PRO A 415 4.73 5.95 19.98
C PRO A 415 6.08 5.51 19.35
N ASN A 416 6.36 4.20 19.42
CA ASN A 416 7.53 3.63 18.77
C ASN A 416 7.21 3.15 17.36
N PHE A 417 7.89 3.69 16.34
CA PHE A 417 7.64 3.41 14.93
C PHE A 417 8.56 2.34 14.33
N PHE A 418 9.22 1.54 15.13
CA PHE A 418 10.37 0.76 14.69
C PHE A 418 10.07 -0.40 13.72
N HIS A 419 8.91 -1.05 13.80
CA HIS A 419 8.56 -2.18 12.92
C HIS A 419 7.08 -2.20 12.54
N ARG A 420 6.76 -2.29 11.23
CA ARG A 420 5.40 -2.62 10.75
C ARG A 420 5.17 -4.13 10.85
N VAL A 421 4.79 -4.57 12.02
CA VAL A 421 4.42 -5.96 12.34
C VAL A 421 3.09 -5.95 13.07
N PRO A 422 2.40 -7.09 13.16
CA PRO A 422 1.25 -7.21 14.03
C PRO A 422 1.63 -6.83 15.46
N LYS A 423 0.81 -5.99 16.06
CA LYS A 423 0.98 -5.52 17.43
C LYS A 423 -0.17 -6.01 18.30
N SER A 424 -0.17 -5.63 19.57
CA SER A 424 -1.29 -5.89 20.47
C SER A 424 -2.60 -5.42 19.84
N PHE A 425 -3.63 -6.26 19.78
CA PHE A 425 -4.96 -5.81 19.41
C PHE A 425 -5.82 -5.55 20.64
N PRO A 426 -6.79 -4.62 20.54
CA PRO A 426 -7.59 -4.26 21.71
C PRO A 426 -8.51 -5.42 22.14
N ALA A 427 -8.77 -5.50 23.44
CA ALA A 427 -9.83 -6.32 24.01
C ALA A 427 -10.79 -5.42 24.82
N THR A 428 -12.05 -5.83 24.96
CA THR A 428 -13.04 -5.08 25.72
C THR A 428 -13.90 -6.00 26.59
N ASP A 429 -14.26 -5.50 27.78
CA ASP A 429 -15.24 -6.10 28.70
C ASP A 429 -16.63 -5.42 28.58
N GLY A 430 -16.82 -4.54 27.56
CA GLY A 430 -18.00 -3.71 27.37
C GLY A 430 -17.92 -2.35 28.06
N LYS A 431 -17.26 -2.25 29.22
CA LYS A 431 -17.10 -0.99 29.98
C LYS A 431 -15.75 -0.32 29.73
N ARG A 432 -14.72 -1.14 29.44
CA ARG A 432 -13.34 -0.72 29.25
C ARG A 432 -12.75 -1.35 27.98
N VAL A 433 -11.67 -0.73 27.50
CA VAL A 433 -10.86 -1.22 26.39
C VAL A 433 -9.40 -1.33 26.87
N TYR A 434 -8.78 -2.48 26.60
CA TYR A 434 -7.45 -2.84 27.06
C TYR A 434 -6.53 -3.08 25.88
N PHE A 435 -5.31 -2.57 25.90
CA PHE A 435 -4.30 -2.82 24.87
C PHE A 435 -2.88 -2.49 25.33
N GLY A 436 -1.91 -3.17 24.73
CA GLY A 436 -0.50 -2.88 24.92
C GLY A 436 0.02 -1.85 23.91
N SER A 437 0.91 -0.97 24.35
CA SER A 437 1.59 0.01 23.50
C SER A 437 3.08 -0.31 23.38
N ASP A 438 3.69 0.01 22.22
CA ASP A 438 5.13 -0.11 22.02
C ASP A 438 5.96 0.79 22.96
N SER A 439 5.35 1.77 23.59
CA SER A 439 6.00 2.59 24.62
C SER A 439 6.24 1.87 25.96
N GLY A 440 5.85 0.58 26.05
CA GLY A 440 5.95 -0.19 27.30
C GLY A 440 4.85 0.13 28.30
N VAL A 441 3.75 0.72 27.85
CA VAL A 441 2.58 0.99 28.68
C VAL A 441 1.42 0.15 28.23
N PHE A 442 0.84 -0.60 29.17
CA PHE A 442 -0.42 -1.26 29.00
C PHE A 442 -1.53 -0.30 29.45
N TRP A 443 -2.48 -0.04 28.57
CA TRP A 443 -3.55 0.93 28.74
C TRP A 443 -4.88 0.27 29.01
N CYS A 444 -5.65 0.85 29.91
CA CYS A 444 -7.05 0.61 30.11
C CYS A 444 -7.82 1.94 29.99
N LEU A 445 -8.73 2.00 29.04
CA LEU A 445 -9.53 3.18 28.76
C LEU A 445 -11.00 2.92 29.05
N HIS A 446 -11.75 3.96 29.41
CA HIS A 446 -13.20 3.89 29.45
C HIS A 446 -13.77 3.75 28.03
N ALA A 447 -14.61 2.75 27.79
CA ALA A 447 -15.15 2.43 26.46
C ALA A 447 -16.03 3.55 25.87
N HIS A 448 -16.66 4.38 26.71
CA HIS A 448 -17.60 5.39 26.28
C HIS A 448 -16.96 6.67 25.73
N ASP A 449 -15.77 7.05 26.20
CA ASP A 449 -15.14 8.33 25.85
C ASP A 449 -13.63 8.25 25.59
N GLY A 450 -13.00 7.08 25.80
CA GLY A 450 -11.57 6.87 25.58
C GLY A 450 -10.66 7.51 26.65
N SER A 451 -11.22 8.02 27.75
CA SER A 451 -10.43 8.53 28.87
C SER A 451 -9.71 7.38 29.58
N VAL A 452 -8.51 7.68 30.14
CA VAL A 452 -7.69 6.69 30.82
C VAL A 452 -8.35 6.29 32.15
N ALA A 453 -8.68 5.00 32.31
CA ALA A 453 -9.12 4.44 33.57
C ALA A 453 -7.90 4.12 34.46
N TRP A 454 -6.91 3.45 33.88
CA TRP A 454 -5.62 3.19 34.50
C TRP A 454 -4.56 2.83 33.45
N SER A 455 -3.30 2.81 33.85
CA SER A 455 -2.20 2.34 33.01
C SER A 455 -1.19 1.56 33.85
N PHE A 456 -0.52 0.60 33.21
CA PHE A 456 0.52 -0.22 33.84
C PHE A 456 1.79 -0.17 32.98
N ARG A 457 2.94 0.18 33.59
CA ARG A 457 4.21 0.26 32.86
C ARG A 457 5.03 -1.01 33.11
N VAL A 458 5.42 -1.69 32.04
CA VAL A 458 6.34 -2.82 32.10
C VAL A 458 7.79 -2.32 32.21
N LYS A 459 8.66 -3.16 32.77
CA LYS A 459 10.08 -2.85 32.92
C LYS A 459 10.82 -3.18 31.62
N SER A 460 10.72 -2.34 30.62
CA SER A 460 11.50 -2.54 29.40
C SER A 460 12.40 -1.35 29.13
N ASP A 461 13.61 -1.64 28.71
CA ASP A 461 14.65 -0.75 28.20
C ASP A 461 14.86 -0.89 26.67
N GLY A 462 14.03 -1.68 26.00
CA GLY A 462 14.15 -2.05 24.60
C GLY A 462 13.09 -1.44 23.67
N HIS A 463 13.33 -1.60 22.36
CA HIS A 463 12.48 -1.08 21.30
C HIS A 463 11.23 -1.92 20.98
N LYS A 464 11.04 -3.04 21.70
CA LYS A 464 9.90 -3.96 21.51
C LYS A 464 9.26 -4.18 22.88
N ASN A 465 8.11 -3.61 23.12
CA ASN A 465 7.55 -3.68 24.45
C ASN A 465 6.32 -4.59 24.58
N LEU A 466 5.17 -4.16 24.11
CA LEU A 466 3.91 -4.88 24.30
C LEU A 466 3.28 -5.23 22.96
N TRP A 467 3.68 -6.36 22.36
CA TRP A 467 3.07 -6.90 21.15
C TRP A 467 2.01 -7.95 21.44
N SER A 468 2.09 -8.58 22.61
CA SER A 468 1.08 -9.51 23.09
C SER A 468 -0.28 -8.81 23.23
N SER A 469 -1.32 -9.47 22.76
CA SER A 469 -2.69 -8.99 22.90
C SER A 469 -3.27 -9.45 24.24
N PRO A 470 -4.07 -8.62 24.92
CA PRO A 470 -4.67 -8.99 26.19
C PRO A 470 -5.75 -10.07 26.03
N ALA A 471 -5.80 -10.98 26.98
CA ALA A 471 -6.89 -11.91 27.19
C ALA A 471 -7.61 -11.61 28.51
N LEU A 472 -8.94 -11.53 28.48
CA LEU A 472 -9.79 -11.14 29.59
C LEU A 472 -10.55 -12.36 30.13
N GLN A 473 -10.50 -12.58 31.45
CA GLN A 473 -11.29 -13.63 32.11
C GLN A 473 -11.53 -13.29 33.57
N GLN A 474 -12.78 -13.36 34.00
CA GLN A 474 -13.19 -13.24 35.42
C GLN A 474 -12.57 -12.04 36.16
N GLY A 475 -12.60 -10.84 35.53
CA GLY A 475 -12.08 -9.61 36.12
C GLY A 475 -10.54 -9.51 36.15
N ARG A 476 -9.86 -10.39 35.44
CA ARG A 476 -8.40 -10.36 35.23
C ARG A 476 -8.04 -10.13 33.77
N VAL A 477 -6.89 -9.52 33.52
CA VAL A 477 -6.28 -9.35 32.20
C VAL A 477 -4.90 -9.97 32.18
N TYR A 478 -4.63 -10.79 31.17
CA TYR A 478 -3.39 -11.53 30.96
C TYR A 478 -2.71 -11.08 29.68
N PHE A 479 -1.39 -10.88 29.71
CA PHE A 479 -0.60 -10.54 28.51
C PHE A 479 0.89 -10.86 28.71
N GLY A 480 1.59 -11.05 27.61
CA GLY A 480 3.06 -11.20 27.58
C GLY A 480 3.74 -9.86 27.28
N SER A 481 5.01 -9.74 27.65
CA SER A 481 5.83 -8.56 27.41
C SER A 481 7.24 -8.92 26.96
N TYR A 482 7.84 -8.07 26.14
CA TYR A 482 9.24 -8.23 25.71
C TYR A 482 10.27 -7.94 26.82
N ASP A 483 9.83 -7.64 28.05
CA ASP A 483 10.67 -7.67 29.25
C ASP A 483 10.83 -9.09 29.83
N GLY A 484 10.33 -10.11 29.13
CA GLY A 484 10.45 -11.52 29.51
C GLY A 484 9.36 -12.02 30.44
N ASN A 485 8.36 -11.22 30.77
CA ASN A 485 7.33 -11.56 31.74
C ASN A 485 5.98 -11.87 31.09
N VAL A 486 5.21 -12.73 31.75
CA VAL A 486 3.77 -12.85 31.56
C VAL A 486 3.08 -12.24 32.76
N TYR A 487 2.16 -11.32 32.53
CA TYR A 487 1.47 -10.57 33.58
C TYR A 487 0.02 -10.98 33.72
N CYS A 488 -0.46 -10.99 34.95
CA CYS A 488 -1.87 -10.97 35.29
C CYS A 488 -2.16 -9.73 36.13
N LEU A 489 -3.05 -8.88 35.66
CA LEU A 489 -3.51 -7.70 36.38
C LEU A 489 -4.99 -7.82 36.74
N ASP A 490 -5.40 -7.17 37.81
CA ASP A 490 -6.80 -6.90 38.08
C ASP A 490 -7.34 -5.95 37.01
N ALA A 491 -8.39 -6.35 36.29
CA ALA A 491 -8.90 -5.61 35.16
C ALA A 491 -9.58 -4.27 35.56
N ALA A 492 -10.03 -4.15 36.82
CA ALA A 492 -10.68 -2.93 37.30
C ALA A 492 -9.68 -1.85 37.72
N THR A 493 -8.57 -2.25 38.33
CA THR A 493 -7.62 -1.36 39.02
C THR A 493 -6.27 -1.26 38.33
N GLY A 494 -5.91 -2.24 37.49
CA GLY A 494 -4.57 -2.34 36.88
C GLY A 494 -3.47 -2.81 37.85
N THR A 495 -3.85 -3.22 39.07
CA THR A 495 -2.90 -3.78 40.06
C THR A 495 -2.40 -5.14 39.61
N GLU A 496 -1.11 -5.38 39.73
CA GLU A 496 -0.49 -6.67 39.47
C GLU A 496 -0.97 -7.72 40.47
N VAL A 497 -1.50 -8.82 39.95
CA VAL A 497 -1.92 -9.99 40.76
C VAL A 497 -0.76 -10.96 40.84
N TRP A 498 -0.16 -11.28 39.69
CA TRP A 498 1.06 -12.09 39.62
C TRP A 498 1.82 -11.81 38.31
N ARG A 499 3.08 -12.22 38.27
CA ARG A 499 3.89 -12.30 37.07
C ARG A 499 4.69 -13.58 37.03
N TYR A 500 4.84 -14.15 35.85
CA TYR A 500 5.75 -15.23 35.52
C TYR A 500 7.00 -14.65 34.87
N THR A 501 8.20 -15.03 35.37
CA THR A 501 9.50 -14.48 34.96
C THR A 501 10.40 -15.58 34.41
N GLY A 502 9.96 -16.25 33.34
CA GLY A 502 10.69 -17.45 32.86
C GLY A 502 11.26 -17.34 31.47
N ALA A 503 11.29 -16.14 30.85
CA ALA A 503 11.72 -15.94 29.48
C ALA A 503 12.58 -14.69 29.31
N ASP A 504 13.26 -14.55 28.15
CA ASP A 504 13.90 -13.30 27.77
C ASP A 504 12.90 -12.35 27.10
N TRP A 505 11.99 -12.90 26.29
CA TRP A 505 10.94 -12.16 25.60
C TRP A 505 9.64 -12.95 25.55
N VAL A 506 8.49 -12.24 25.56
CA VAL A 506 7.17 -12.83 25.38
C VAL A 506 6.35 -11.98 24.41
N GLY A 507 6.46 -12.27 23.10
CA GLY A 507 5.68 -11.63 22.04
C GLY A 507 4.36 -12.33 21.74
N SER A 508 4.19 -13.55 22.19
CA SER A 508 2.97 -14.39 22.08
C SER A 508 1.82 -13.81 22.90
N SER A 509 0.59 -14.01 22.42
CA SER A 509 -0.63 -13.66 23.17
C SER A 509 -1.19 -14.88 23.86
N PRO A 510 -1.73 -14.77 25.08
CA PRO A 510 -2.24 -15.92 25.83
C PRO A 510 -3.55 -16.47 25.24
N ALA A 511 -3.67 -17.80 25.21
CA ALA A 511 -4.92 -18.52 25.02
C ALA A 511 -5.39 -19.07 26.37
N LEU A 512 -6.65 -18.78 26.73
CA LEU A 512 -7.19 -19.14 28.04
C LEU A 512 -8.00 -20.43 27.96
N ALA A 513 -7.87 -21.30 28.97
CA ALA A 513 -8.67 -22.50 29.24
C ALA A 513 -9.27 -22.40 30.66
N PRO A 514 -10.34 -21.60 30.85
CA PRO A 514 -10.88 -21.32 32.19
C PRO A 514 -11.34 -22.57 32.94
N GLU A 515 -11.84 -23.56 32.23
CA GLU A 515 -12.32 -24.84 32.81
C GLU A 515 -11.17 -25.72 33.33
N LEU A 516 -9.94 -25.52 32.80
CA LEU A 516 -8.72 -26.15 33.33
C LEU A 516 -8.02 -25.25 34.34
N GLY A 517 -8.37 -23.97 34.42
CA GLY A 517 -7.66 -22.97 35.17
C GLY A 517 -6.28 -22.62 34.56
N TYR A 518 -6.08 -22.80 33.26
CA TYR A 518 -4.80 -22.63 32.59
C TYR A 518 -4.84 -21.53 31.55
N LEU A 519 -3.67 -20.91 31.33
CA LEU A 519 -3.38 -20.14 30.13
C LEU A 519 -2.18 -20.77 29.41
N PHE A 520 -2.19 -20.69 28.06
CA PHE A 520 -1.11 -21.17 27.19
C PHE A 520 -0.46 -19.97 26.51
N ILE A 521 0.89 -19.97 26.43
CA ILE A 521 1.63 -18.86 25.80
C ILE A 521 2.96 -19.37 25.27
N GLY A 522 3.50 -18.70 24.22
CA GLY A 522 4.84 -18.94 23.69
C GLY A 522 5.89 -18.08 24.37
N LEU A 523 7.03 -18.67 24.68
CA LEU A 523 8.19 -17.99 25.28
C LEU A 523 9.37 -17.98 24.33
N GLU A 524 10.28 -16.99 24.50
CA GLU A 524 11.46 -16.80 23.69
C GLU A 524 12.71 -16.65 24.56
N PHE A 525 13.77 -17.43 24.23
CA PHE A 525 15.06 -17.44 24.94
C PHE A 525 16.16 -17.01 23.97
N ALA A 526 16.56 -15.73 24.04
CA ALA A 526 17.55 -15.13 23.15
C ALA A 526 18.98 -15.50 23.53
N VAL A 527 19.27 -15.54 24.85
CA VAL A 527 20.59 -15.78 25.41
C VAL A 527 20.99 -17.23 25.25
N GLU A 528 20.07 -18.16 25.36
CA GLU A 528 20.30 -19.60 25.27
C GLU A 528 20.09 -20.18 23.87
N GLY A 529 20.72 -19.64 22.84
CA GLY A 529 20.76 -20.24 21.51
C GLY A 529 19.52 -20.02 20.64
N LYS A 530 18.73 -18.97 20.91
CA LYS A 530 17.53 -18.59 20.13
C LYS A 530 16.39 -19.62 20.16
N ARG A 531 16.29 -20.36 21.27
CA ARG A 531 15.21 -21.35 21.50
C ARG A 531 13.91 -20.67 21.93
N GLY A 532 12.84 -21.43 22.00
CA GLY A 532 11.56 -21.04 22.56
C GLY A 532 10.90 -22.16 23.33
N SER A 533 9.73 -21.88 23.89
CA SER A 533 8.87 -22.92 24.46
C SER A 533 7.39 -22.56 24.31
N ILE A 534 6.55 -23.56 24.49
CA ILE A 534 5.11 -23.43 24.67
C ILE A 534 4.83 -23.87 26.11
N VAL A 535 4.22 -22.99 26.90
CA VAL A 535 4.02 -23.20 28.33
C VAL A 535 2.54 -23.11 28.70
N ALA A 536 2.11 -23.94 29.64
CA ALA A 536 0.87 -23.76 30.37
C ALA A 536 1.18 -23.19 31.77
N LEU A 537 0.54 -22.08 32.11
CA LEU A 537 0.59 -21.46 33.41
C LEU A 537 -0.77 -21.54 34.08
N ARG A 538 -0.79 -21.69 35.40
CA ARG A 538 -2.02 -21.61 36.17
C ARG A 538 -2.55 -20.17 36.18
N MET A 539 -3.81 -19.97 35.88
CA MET A 539 -4.41 -18.63 35.81
C MET A 539 -4.50 -17.94 37.16
N GLU A 540 -4.51 -18.72 38.28
CA GLU A 540 -4.68 -18.20 39.61
C GLU A 540 -3.40 -17.47 40.12
N ASP A 541 -2.24 -18.06 39.94
CA ASP A 541 -0.97 -17.67 40.55
C ASP A 541 0.23 -17.57 39.59
N GLY A 542 0.05 -17.97 38.31
CA GLY A 542 1.09 -17.95 37.28
C GLY A 542 2.10 -19.10 37.39
N GLU A 543 1.87 -20.10 38.25
CA GLU A 543 2.76 -21.26 38.32
C GLU A 543 2.76 -22.07 37.05
N LYS A 544 3.93 -22.54 36.63
CA LYS A 544 4.11 -23.37 35.45
C LYS A 544 3.56 -24.78 35.69
N VAL A 545 2.63 -25.21 34.83
CA VAL A 545 2.02 -26.55 34.88
C VAL A 545 2.83 -27.52 34.03
N TRP A 546 3.07 -27.15 32.76
CA TRP A 546 3.90 -27.92 31.83
C TRP A 546 4.57 -26.99 30.82
N GLU A 547 5.63 -27.48 30.16
CA GLU A 547 6.40 -26.77 29.16
C GLU A 547 6.92 -27.72 28.09
N HIS A 548 6.84 -27.30 26.83
CA HIS A 548 7.44 -27.96 25.69
C HIS A 548 8.46 -27.04 25.01
N MET A 549 9.72 -27.45 24.98
CA MET A 549 10.79 -26.67 24.36
C MET A 549 10.77 -26.81 22.84
N THR A 550 10.97 -25.69 22.15
CA THR A 550 11.13 -25.61 20.69
C THR A 550 12.57 -25.23 20.33
N THR A 551 13.02 -25.60 19.13
CA THR A 551 14.41 -25.37 18.69
C THR A 551 14.68 -23.94 18.24
N ARG A 552 13.60 -23.13 18.06
CA ARG A 552 13.64 -21.72 17.70
C ARG A 552 12.58 -20.94 18.49
N TYR A 553 12.61 -19.59 18.41
CA TYR A 553 11.63 -18.73 19.08
C TYR A 553 10.18 -19.13 18.82
N THR A 554 9.35 -19.00 19.83
CA THR A 554 7.91 -19.22 19.75
C THR A 554 7.16 -17.89 19.82
N HIS A 555 7.16 -17.15 18.70
CA HIS A 555 6.36 -15.91 18.56
C HIS A 555 4.87 -16.20 18.39
N ALA A 556 4.52 -17.39 17.92
CA ALA A 556 3.13 -17.76 17.69
C ALA A 556 2.33 -17.72 18.97
N SER A 557 1.08 -17.27 18.83
CA SER A 557 0.11 -17.41 19.92
C SER A 557 -0.53 -18.79 19.83
N PRO A 558 -0.76 -19.47 20.96
CA PRO A 558 -1.51 -20.71 20.99
C PRO A 558 -2.99 -20.50 20.61
N ALA A 559 -3.63 -21.53 20.10
CA ALA A 559 -5.08 -21.64 19.97
C ALA A 559 -5.56 -22.81 20.84
N TYR A 560 -6.64 -22.60 21.58
CA TYR A 560 -7.22 -23.61 22.44
C TYR A 560 -8.60 -24.03 21.93
N TRP A 561 -8.87 -25.34 21.95
CA TRP A 561 -10.16 -25.94 21.59
C TRP A 561 -10.80 -26.59 22.83
N PRO A 562 -11.78 -25.93 23.47
CA PRO A 562 -12.36 -26.38 24.76
C PRO A 562 -13.01 -27.75 24.70
N GLU A 563 -13.81 -28.04 23.64
CA GLU A 563 -14.58 -29.27 23.53
C GLU A 563 -13.71 -30.53 23.43
N ARG A 564 -12.47 -30.36 22.98
CA ARG A 564 -11.52 -31.48 22.87
C ARG A 564 -10.36 -31.38 23.84
N GLN A 565 -10.26 -30.29 24.59
CA GLN A 565 -9.12 -29.95 25.46
C GLN A 565 -7.78 -30.10 24.74
N LEU A 566 -7.70 -29.51 23.51
CA LEU A 566 -6.51 -29.52 22.69
C LEU A 566 -5.96 -28.09 22.58
N VAL A 567 -4.63 -27.95 22.62
CA VAL A 567 -3.95 -26.70 22.36
C VAL A 567 -2.97 -26.86 21.20
N ALA A 568 -3.02 -25.95 20.24
CA ALA A 568 -2.11 -25.92 19.09
C ALA A 568 -1.28 -24.63 19.10
N CYS A 569 0.00 -24.74 18.77
CA CYS A 569 0.89 -23.59 18.65
C CYS A 569 1.97 -23.84 17.60
N GLY A 570 2.30 -22.82 16.81
CA GLY A 570 3.40 -22.84 15.86
C GLY A 570 4.70 -22.32 16.47
N SER A 571 5.81 -22.50 15.76
CA SER A 571 7.10 -21.94 16.14
C SER A 571 7.92 -21.46 14.92
N ASN A 572 9.05 -20.81 15.19
CA ASN A 572 9.95 -20.33 14.13
C ASN A 572 10.86 -21.43 13.55
N ASP A 573 10.76 -22.66 14.01
CA ASP A 573 11.42 -23.84 13.45
C ASP A 573 10.61 -24.52 12.35
N ASN A 574 9.54 -23.85 11.89
CA ASN A 574 8.64 -24.29 10.82
C ASN A 574 7.72 -25.44 11.22
N GLU A 575 7.50 -25.62 12.52
CA GLU A 575 6.67 -26.67 13.05
C GLU A 575 5.37 -26.11 13.68
N MET A 576 4.29 -26.86 13.52
CA MET A 576 3.04 -26.74 14.26
C MET A 576 2.91 -27.92 15.19
N PHE A 577 2.60 -27.65 16.44
CA PHE A 577 2.45 -28.65 17.50
C PHE A 577 0.99 -28.72 17.93
N LEU A 578 0.52 -29.93 18.26
CA LEU A 578 -0.77 -30.16 18.93
C LEU A 578 -0.53 -30.94 20.23
N PHE A 579 -1.07 -30.41 21.31
CA PHE A 579 -0.97 -31.01 22.63
C PHE A 579 -2.33 -31.33 23.23
N ASP A 580 -2.34 -32.30 24.13
CA ASP A 580 -3.36 -32.41 25.16
C ASP A 580 -3.18 -31.23 26.14
N ALA A 581 -4.23 -30.43 26.31
CA ALA A 581 -4.11 -29.16 27.02
C ALA A 581 -3.87 -29.34 28.52
N ALA A 582 -4.43 -30.37 29.13
CA ALA A 582 -4.31 -30.62 30.57
C ALA A 582 -2.91 -31.16 30.95
N SER A 583 -2.39 -32.11 30.16
CA SER A 583 -1.15 -32.81 30.47
C SER A 583 0.09 -32.29 29.77
N GLY A 584 -0.06 -31.50 28.70
CA GLY A 584 1.04 -31.09 27.84
C GLY A 584 1.60 -32.21 26.96
N HIS A 585 0.91 -33.39 26.91
CA HIS A 585 1.32 -34.50 26.06
C HIS A 585 1.24 -34.11 24.58
N LEU A 586 2.38 -34.20 23.87
CA LEU A 586 2.46 -33.95 22.44
C LEU A 586 1.70 -35.03 21.65
N ARG A 587 0.64 -34.65 20.95
CA ARG A 587 -0.14 -35.54 20.09
C ARG A 587 0.56 -35.77 18.76
N TRP A 588 0.99 -34.69 18.10
CA TRP A 588 1.76 -34.70 16.86
C TRP A 588 2.47 -33.37 16.61
N ARG A 589 3.40 -33.39 15.67
CA ARG A 589 3.99 -32.20 15.05
C ARG A 589 3.85 -32.26 13.54
N PHE A 590 3.60 -31.11 12.92
CA PHE A 590 3.49 -30.92 11.48
C PHE A 590 4.57 -29.98 11.00
N GLN A 591 5.33 -30.39 9.97
CA GLN A 591 6.41 -29.60 9.39
C GLN A 591 5.92 -28.86 8.15
N THR A 592 6.11 -27.52 8.11
CA THR A 592 5.85 -26.72 6.92
C THR A 592 6.95 -26.91 5.86
N ARG A 593 6.68 -26.48 4.61
CA ARG A 593 7.62 -26.62 3.47
C ARG A 593 8.78 -25.63 3.49
N GLY A 594 8.77 -24.64 4.37
CA GLY A 594 9.82 -23.64 4.46
C GLY A 594 11.16 -24.21 4.91
N ALA A 595 12.28 -23.61 4.45
CA ALA A 595 13.61 -24.01 4.91
C ALA A 595 13.82 -23.63 6.38
N PRO A 596 14.46 -24.46 7.19
CA PRO A 596 14.79 -24.15 8.58
C PRO A 596 15.60 -22.85 8.70
N GLY A 597 15.15 -21.95 9.58
CA GLY A 597 15.76 -20.63 9.76
C GLY A 597 15.47 -19.60 8.68
N GLY A 598 14.64 -19.96 7.68
CA GLY A 598 14.22 -19.13 6.56
C GLY A 598 12.75 -18.67 6.65
N LYS A 599 12.05 -18.67 5.51
CA LYS A 599 10.65 -18.24 5.38
C LYS A 599 9.61 -19.31 5.79
N GLY A 600 9.91 -20.18 6.75
CA GLY A 600 9.00 -21.27 7.14
C GLY A 600 8.30 -21.08 8.48
N SER A 601 8.58 -19.98 9.18
CA SER A 601 8.06 -19.77 10.53
C SER A 601 6.55 -19.57 10.58
N ILE A 602 5.91 -20.20 11.57
CA ILE A 602 4.51 -19.96 11.94
C ILE A 602 4.53 -18.97 13.08
N ARG A 603 3.95 -17.79 12.89
CA ARG A 603 4.04 -16.67 13.83
C ARG A 603 2.73 -16.22 14.45
N HIS A 604 1.63 -16.89 14.11
CA HIS A 604 0.29 -16.57 14.58
C HIS A 604 -0.42 -17.81 15.05
N ALA A 605 -1.50 -17.61 15.79
CA ALA A 605 -2.36 -18.69 16.22
C ALA A 605 -2.97 -19.42 15.01
N PRO A 606 -3.06 -20.73 15.02
CA PRO A 606 -3.90 -21.48 14.10
C PRO A 606 -5.39 -21.30 14.43
N ALA A 607 -6.26 -21.75 13.54
CA ALA A 607 -7.69 -21.85 13.80
C ALA A 607 -8.18 -23.29 13.69
N PHE A 608 -9.08 -23.68 14.57
CA PHE A 608 -9.75 -24.98 14.52
C PHE A 608 -11.01 -24.93 13.65
N ASP A 609 -11.14 -25.84 12.71
CA ASP A 609 -12.39 -26.20 12.05
C ASP A 609 -12.99 -27.38 12.81
N ALA A 610 -13.77 -27.07 13.84
CA ALA A 610 -14.37 -28.07 14.71
C ALA A 610 -15.32 -29.05 13.96
N ARG A 611 -15.95 -28.57 12.89
CA ARG A 611 -16.90 -29.36 12.11
C ARG A 611 -16.23 -30.48 11.32
N ARG A 612 -15.03 -30.21 10.78
CA ARG A 612 -14.30 -31.19 9.94
C ARG A 612 -13.14 -31.85 10.66
N GLY A 613 -12.84 -31.44 11.88
CA GLY A 613 -11.68 -31.93 12.61
C GLY A 613 -10.35 -31.49 11.97
N HIS A 614 -10.29 -30.28 11.45
CA HIS A 614 -9.09 -29.72 10.82
C HIS A 614 -8.51 -28.54 11.60
N LEU A 615 -7.20 -28.37 11.48
CA LEU A 615 -6.48 -27.20 11.94
C LEU A 615 -6.01 -26.42 10.72
N ILE A 616 -6.22 -25.11 10.71
CA ILE A 616 -5.86 -24.22 9.61
C ILE A 616 -4.79 -23.25 10.09
N THR A 617 -3.68 -23.14 9.38
CA THR A 617 -2.60 -22.20 9.70
C THR A 617 -2.02 -21.55 8.47
N GLY A 618 -1.67 -20.27 8.60
CA GLY A 618 -0.84 -19.56 7.64
C GLY A 618 0.63 -19.66 8.03
N CYS A 619 1.52 -19.52 7.05
CA CYS A 619 2.95 -19.62 7.27
C CYS A 619 3.72 -18.52 6.54
N ALA A 620 4.89 -18.16 7.05
CA ALA A 620 5.76 -17.17 6.42
C ALA A 620 6.32 -17.62 5.05
N ASP A 621 6.22 -18.90 4.71
CA ASP A 621 6.53 -19.45 3.38
C ASP A 621 5.46 -19.12 2.32
N GLY A 622 4.35 -18.50 2.74
CA GLY A 622 3.23 -18.12 1.88
C GLY A 622 2.25 -19.25 1.60
N TRP A 623 2.27 -20.33 2.36
CA TRP A 623 1.26 -21.40 2.29
C TRP A 623 0.23 -21.26 3.40
N ILE A 624 -1.02 -21.59 3.07
CA ILE A 624 -2.09 -21.88 4.02
C ILE A 624 -2.17 -23.40 4.08
N TYR A 625 -1.96 -23.97 5.24
CA TYR A 625 -2.03 -25.41 5.48
C TYR A 625 -3.31 -25.78 6.20
N ILE A 626 -3.95 -26.85 5.76
CA ILE A 626 -5.09 -27.49 6.40
C ILE A 626 -4.64 -28.88 6.83
N VAL A 627 -4.60 -29.11 8.13
CA VAL A 627 -4.04 -30.31 8.75
C VAL A 627 -5.15 -31.08 9.49
N ASP A 628 -5.17 -32.38 9.34
CA ASP A 628 -6.09 -33.26 10.08
C ASP A 628 -5.69 -33.32 11.56
N ILE A 629 -6.62 -33.04 12.47
CA ILE A 629 -6.33 -32.96 13.89
C ILE A 629 -6.02 -34.32 14.51
N ALA A 630 -6.62 -35.41 14.01
CA ALA A 630 -6.40 -36.74 14.56
C ALA A 630 -5.00 -37.29 14.22
N THR A 631 -4.52 -37.01 13.02
CA THR A 631 -3.30 -37.63 12.47
C THR A 631 -2.12 -36.68 12.35
N GLY A 632 -2.35 -35.37 12.30
CA GLY A 632 -1.31 -34.38 11.97
C GLY A 632 -0.91 -34.35 10.49
N ALA A 633 -1.64 -35.05 9.62
CA ALA A 633 -1.35 -35.09 8.19
C ALA A 633 -1.94 -33.89 7.46
N GLU A 634 -1.24 -33.42 6.40
CA GLU A 634 -1.77 -32.40 5.52
C GLU A 634 -2.99 -32.95 4.75
N VAL A 635 -4.13 -32.28 4.86
CA VAL A 635 -5.34 -32.58 4.09
C VAL A 635 -5.28 -31.92 2.72
N TRP A 636 -4.92 -30.65 2.69
CA TRP A 636 -4.65 -29.85 1.50
C TRP A 636 -4.00 -28.52 1.89
N SER A 637 -3.53 -27.78 0.89
CA SER A 637 -2.90 -26.49 1.14
C SER A 637 -3.08 -25.53 -0.04
N VAL A 638 -2.91 -24.23 0.22
CA VAL A 638 -3.05 -23.17 -0.77
C VAL A 638 -1.81 -22.30 -0.75
N LYS A 639 -1.19 -22.09 -1.93
CA LYS A 639 -0.09 -21.13 -2.09
C LYS A 639 -0.65 -19.74 -2.33
N THR A 640 -0.15 -18.76 -1.56
CA THR A 640 -0.36 -17.32 -1.79
C THR A 640 0.92 -16.70 -2.38
N ASP A 641 0.82 -15.48 -2.90
CA ASP A 641 1.96 -14.84 -3.57
C ASP A 641 2.97 -14.22 -2.57
N ASN A 642 2.65 -14.20 -1.27
CA ASN A 642 3.54 -13.66 -0.24
C ASN A 642 3.24 -14.28 1.14
N THR A 643 3.95 -13.82 2.16
CA THR A 643 3.90 -14.26 3.56
C THR A 643 2.52 -14.08 4.20
N ILE A 644 2.14 -15.02 5.06
CA ILE A 644 0.92 -14.98 5.86
C ILE A 644 1.29 -14.75 7.32
N TYR A 645 0.72 -13.69 7.89
CA TYR A 645 0.89 -13.31 9.30
C TYR A 645 -0.45 -13.17 10.04
N THR A 646 -1.54 -13.62 9.44
CA THR A 646 -2.87 -13.50 10.04
C THR A 646 -3.34 -14.81 10.64
N VAL A 647 -4.06 -14.72 11.75
CA VAL A 647 -4.85 -15.84 12.28
C VAL A 647 -5.99 -16.10 11.30
N PRO A 648 -6.19 -17.34 10.81
CA PRO A 648 -7.35 -17.67 10.00
C PRO A 648 -8.65 -17.50 10.77
N LEU A 649 -9.71 -17.04 10.11
CA LEU A 649 -11.07 -17.02 10.65
C LEU A 649 -11.88 -18.13 9.98
N VAL A 650 -12.36 -19.09 10.75
CA VAL A 650 -13.27 -20.14 10.27
C VAL A 650 -14.70 -19.76 10.61
N VAL A 651 -15.53 -19.63 9.59
CA VAL A 651 -16.97 -19.30 9.73
C VAL A 651 -17.75 -20.09 8.69
N ASP A 652 -18.77 -20.80 9.16
CA ASP A 652 -19.59 -21.68 8.33
C ASP A 652 -18.70 -22.74 7.62
N ASP A 653 -18.76 -22.84 6.30
CA ASP A 653 -17.93 -23.74 5.49
C ASP A 653 -16.72 -23.03 4.86
N LYS A 654 -16.30 -21.88 5.42
CA LYS A 654 -15.24 -21.05 4.85
C LYS A 654 -14.15 -20.74 5.86
N ALA A 655 -12.95 -20.54 5.33
CA ALA A 655 -11.85 -19.89 6.06
C ALA A 655 -11.44 -18.60 5.35
N TYR A 656 -11.21 -17.55 6.14
CA TYR A 656 -10.73 -16.24 5.68
C TYR A 656 -9.30 -16.05 6.17
N VAL A 657 -8.37 -15.83 5.26
CA VAL A 657 -6.94 -15.72 5.57
C VAL A 657 -6.34 -14.52 4.86
N GLY A 658 -5.83 -13.55 5.61
CA GLY A 658 -5.15 -12.38 5.05
C GLY A 658 -3.70 -12.69 4.67
N SER A 659 -3.22 -12.12 3.57
CA SER A 659 -1.84 -12.25 3.12
C SER A 659 -1.18 -10.88 2.88
N THR A 660 0.14 -10.85 2.98
CA THR A 660 0.91 -9.64 2.65
C THR A 660 1.01 -9.40 1.14
N ASP A 661 0.45 -10.27 0.31
CA ASP A 661 0.22 -10.07 -1.12
C ASP A 661 -0.97 -9.15 -1.43
N LYS A 662 -1.60 -8.59 -0.38
CA LYS A 662 -2.73 -7.64 -0.44
C LYS A 662 -4.10 -8.28 -0.67
N TYR A 663 -4.22 -9.60 -0.54
CA TYR A 663 -5.49 -10.31 -0.68
C TYR A 663 -5.92 -10.96 0.63
N LEU A 664 -7.22 -10.90 0.89
CA LEU A 664 -7.91 -11.79 1.82
C LEU A 664 -8.40 -13.00 1.02
N TYR A 665 -7.88 -14.17 1.31
CA TYR A 665 -8.28 -15.42 0.70
C TYR A 665 -9.52 -15.97 1.39
N VAL A 666 -10.52 -16.33 0.61
CA VAL A 666 -11.73 -17.04 1.09
C VAL A 666 -11.67 -18.45 0.57
N LEU A 667 -11.47 -19.40 1.46
CA LEU A 667 -11.39 -20.82 1.15
C LEU A 667 -12.76 -21.48 1.35
N ASP A 668 -13.18 -22.29 0.39
CA ASP A 668 -14.30 -23.23 0.55
C ASP A 668 -13.72 -24.52 1.12
N LEU A 669 -14.00 -24.78 2.39
CA LEU A 669 -13.44 -25.92 3.13
C LEU A 669 -14.05 -27.25 2.72
N GLU A 670 -15.28 -27.25 2.20
CA GLU A 670 -15.96 -28.45 1.70
C GLU A 670 -15.39 -28.90 0.36
N ARG A 671 -15.29 -27.94 -0.59
CA ARG A 671 -14.78 -28.21 -1.95
C ARG A 671 -13.28 -28.23 -2.04
N ARG A 672 -12.56 -27.78 -0.99
CA ARG A 672 -11.09 -27.66 -0.93
C ARG A 672 -10.52 -26.79 -2.06
N VAL A 673 -11.12 -25.62 -2.25
CA VAL A 673 -10.72 -24.68 -3.27
C VAL A 673 -10.65 -23.24 -2.72
N VAL A 674 -9.89 -22.38 -3.39
CA VAL A 674 -10.00 -20.93 -3.18
C VAL A 674 -11.29 -20.46 -3.83
N LYS A 675 -12.31 -20.17 -3.01
CA LYS A 675 -13.60 -19.66 -3.50
C LYS A 675 -13.44 -18.29 -4.13
N THR A 676 -12.70 -17.41 -3.46
CA THR A 676 -12.49 -16.03 -3.90
C THR A 676 -11.30 -15.40 -3.21
N ARG A 677 -10.77 -14.30 -3.80
CA ARG A 677 -9.78 -13.43 -3.18
C ARG A 677 -10.30 -12.00 -3.17
N ILE A 678 -10.25 -11.32 -2.02
CA ILE A 678 -10.72 -9.95 -1.85
C ILE A 678 -9.49 -9.05 -1.76
N TYR A 679 -9.41 -8.09 -2.67
CA TYR A 679 -8.26 -7.18 -2.74
C TYR A 679 -8.40 -6.03 -1.75
N ALA A 680 -7.40 -5.82 -0.89
CA ALA A 680 -7.37 -4.79 0.15
C ALA A 680 -6.49 -3.59 -0.20
N ALA A 681 -5.96 -3.50 -1.43
CA ALA A 681 -5.03 -2.46 -1.90
C ALA A 681 -3.72 -2.33 -1.08
N SER A 682 -3.57 -3.05 0.01
CA SER A 682 -2.39 -3.03 0.88
C SER A 682 -2.20 -4.36 1.61
N LYS A 683 -1.03 -4.54 2.24
CA LYS A 683 -0.71 -5.74 3.04
C LYS A 683 -1.73 -5.92 4.17
N ILE A 684 -2.11 -7.18 4.41
CA ILE A 684 -3.00 -7.57 5.51
C ILE A 684 -2.16 -8.26 6.56
N PHE A 685 -2.06 -7.66 7.74
CA PHE A 685 -1.48 -8.25 8.94
C PHE A 685 -2.54 -8.53 9.99
N GLY A 686 -3.60 -7.69 10.04
CA GLY A 686 -4.70 -7.85 10.97
C GLY A 686 -5.54 -9.08 10.65
N PRO A 687 -5.77 -9.98 11.63
CA PRO A 687 -6.62 -11.13 11.42
C PRO A 687 -8.07 -10.70 11.16
N PRO A 688 -8.77 -11.35 10.24
CA PRO A 688 -10.20 -11.15 10.05
C PRO A 688 -10.98 -11.63 11.29
N ARG A 689 -12.04 -10.90 11.65
CA ARG A 689 -12.90 -11.21 12.80
C ARG A 689 -14.37 -11.18 12.39
N LEU A 690 -15.13 -12.14 12.90
CA LEU A 690 -16.60 -12.11 12.84
C LEU A 690 -17.12 -11.23 13.98
N LEU A 691 -17.62 -10.05 13.67
CA LEU A 691 -18.16 -9.09 14.62
C LEU A 691 -19.54 -8.63 14.14
N ALA A 692 -20.51 -8.56 15.02
CA ALA A 692 -21.89 -8.14 14.67
C ALA A 692 -22.45 -8.84 13.40
N GLY A 693 -22.14 -10.12 13.20
CA GLY A 693 -22.62 -10.93 12.07
C GLY A 693 -21.93 -10.66 10.72
N ARG A 694 -20.91 -9.80 10.67
CA ARG A 694 -20.11 -9.46 9.49
C ARG A 694 -18.63 -9.70 9.74
N ILE A 695 -17.85 -9.78 8.67
CA ILE A 695 -16.41 -10.01 8.77
C ILE A 695 -15.70 -8.69 8.61
N TYR A 696 -14.79 -8.38 9.53
CA TYR A 696 -13.97 -7.17 9.53
C TYR A 696 -12.50 -7.51 9.55
N PHE A 697 -11.70 -6.76 8.80
CA PHE A 697 -10.24 -6.82 8.87
C PHE A 697 -9.60 -5.48 8.56
N GLY A 698 -8.43 -5.24 9.12
CA GLY A 698 -7.61 -4.06 8.88
C GLY A 698 -6.52 -4.31 7.84
N ALA A 699 -6.08 -3.25 7.15
CA ALA A 699 -4.96 -3.28 6.19
C ALA A 699 -3.97 -2.13 6.43
N CYS A 700 -2.75 -2.28 5.88
CA CYS A 700 -1.68 -1.31 6.09
C CYS A 700 -1.88 0.06 5.41
N ASN A 701 -2.95 0.26 4.65
CA ASN A 701 -3.36 1.57 4.13
C ASN A 701 -4.33 2.32 5.04
N GLY A 702 -4.52 1.86 6.28
CA GLY A 702 -5.46 2.44 7.25
C GLY A 702 -6.92 2.04 7.03
N ALA A 703 -7.21 1.23 6.02
CA ALA A 703 -8.59 0.80 5.77
C ALA A 703 -9.00 -0.35 6.69
N VAL A 704 -10.17 -0.24 7.26
CA VAL A 704 -10.94 -1.32 7.89
C VAL A 704 -12.04 -1.70 6.90
N TYR A 705 -12.05 -2.93 6.47
CA TYR A 705 -13.03 -3.46 5.52
C TYR A 705 -14.12 -4.24 6.24
N GLU A 706 -15.35 -4.03 5.83
CA GLU A 706 -16.51 -4.83 6.20
C GLU A 706 -16.89 -5.74 5.03
N ILE A 707 -17.08 -7.03 5.32
CA ILE A 707 -17.49 -8.04 4.34
C ILE A 707 -18.78 -8.70 4.77
N ASP A 708 -19.69 -8.82 3.84
CA ASP A 708 -20.88 -9.68 3.99
C ASP A 708 -20.48 -11.16 3.84
N ARG A 709 -20.68 -11.97 4.89
CA ARG A 709 -20.25 -13.37 4.93
C ARG A 709 -21.00 -14.30 3.96
N ALA A 710 -22.18 -13.90 3.51
CA ALA A 710 -22.96 -14.71 2.57
C ALA A 710 -22.45 -14.54 1.13
N THR A 711 -22.16 -13.29 0.74
CA THR A 711 -21.77 -12.93 -0.62
C THR A 711 -20.27 -12.82 -0.81
N ASP A 712 -19.46 -12.74 0.26
CA ASP A 712 -18.02 -12.46 0.27
C ASP A 712 -17.67 -11.12 -0.42
N GLN A 713 -18.58 -10.14 -0.37
CA GLN A 713 -18.40 -8.82 -0.97
C GLN A 713 -18.10 -7.79 0.11
N ILE A 714 -17.25 -6.80 -0.23
CA ILE A 714 -17.05 -5.63 0.62
C ILE A 714 -18.34 -4.83 0.65
N THR A 715 -18.86 -4.59 1.85
CA THR A 715 -20.10 -3.82 2.11
C THR A 715 -19.84 -2.53 2.87
N GLY A 716 -18.63 -2.31 3.35
CA GLY A 716 -18.24 -1.09 4.03
C GLY A 716 -16.73 -0.92 4.06
N THR A 717 -16.27 0.32 4.13
CA THR A 717 -14.86 0.65 4.35
C THR A 717 -14.77 1.86 5.24
N HIS A 718 -14.06 1.72 6.36
CA HIS A 718 -13.71 2.83 7.23
C HIS A 718 -12.22 3.14 7.10
N ARG A 719 -11.85 4.41 7.02
CA ARG A 719 -10.45 4.80 6.90
C ARG A 719 -9.95 5.48 8.16
N LEU A 720 -8.91 4.92 8.73
CA LEU A 720 -8.13 5.47 9.82
C LEU A 720 -6.84 6.14 9.28
N PRO A 721 -6.26 7.07 10.02
CA PRO A 721 -5.12 7.87 9.52
C PRO A 721 -3.83 7.08 9.33
N ASP A 722 -3.69 5.90 9.94
CA ASP A 722 -2.51 5.05 9.79
C ASP A 722 -2.88 3.56 9.72
N ALA A 723 -1.88 2.72 9.37
CA ALA A 723 -2.00 1.29 9.15
C ALA A 723 -2.74 0.58 10.31
N VAL A 724 -3.72 -0.25 9.96
CA VAL A 724 -4.39 -1.16 10.88
C VAL A 724 -3.79 -2.54 10.70
N THR A 725 -2.86 -2.91 11.58
CA THR A 725 -2.11 -4.16 11.51
C THR A 725 -2.65 -5.24 12.43
N ASN A 726 -3.76 -4.97 13.12
CA ASN A 726 -4.29 -5.76 14.21
C ASN A 726 -5.73 -6.16 13.98
N ALA A 727 -6.22 -7.11 14.81
CA ALA A 727 -7.65 -7.41 14.89
C ALA A 727 -8.41 -6.24 15.53
N LEU A 728 -9.69 -6.13 15.17
CA LEU A 728 -10.61 -5.22 15.81
C LEU A 728 -11.26 -5.87 17.03
N ALA A 729 -11.60 -5.05 18.04
CA ALA A 729 -12.55 -5.42 19.08
C ALA A 729 -13.91 -4.78 18.81
N HIS A 730 -14.96 -5.36 19.40
CA HIS A 730 -16.34 -4.88 19.26
C HIS A 730 -17.05 -4.95 20.60
N ASN A 731 -17.73 -3.87 20.94
CA ASN A 731 -18.63 -3.80 22.08
C ASN A 731 -20.06 -4.11 21.62
N ALA A 732 -20.56 -5.29 21.98
CA ALA A 732 -21.89 -5.71 21.56
C ALA A 732 -23.03 -4.88 22.16
N GLU A 733 -22.81 -4.24 23.32
CA GLU A 733 -23.82 -3.41 24.00
C GLU A 733 -23.99 -2.05 23.32
N THR A 734 -22.85 -1.41 22.93
CA THR A 734 -22.87 -0.08 22.33
C THR A 734 -22.82 -0.10 20.81
N GLY A 735 -22.39 -1.21 20.21
CA GLY A 735 -22.14 -1.34 18.78
C GLY A 735 -20.85 -0.63 18.33
N ASP A 736 -19.98 -0.24 19.26
CA ASP A 736 -18.73 0.41 18.95
C ASP A 736 -17.64 -0.61 18.57
N PHE A 737 -16.85 -0.27 17.57
CA PHE A 737 -15.66 -0.99 17.15
C PHE A 737 -14.42 -0.25 17.65
N TYR A 738 -13.40 -1.01 17.99
CA TYR A 738 -12.11 -0.47 18.43
C TYR A 738 -11.01 -1.00 17.52
N ALA A 739 -10.22 -0.10 16.95
CA ALA A 739 -9.06 -0.43 16.13
C ALA A 739 -7.83 0.34 16.59
N LEU A 740 -6.75 -0.38 16.83
CA LEU A 740 -5.44 0.19 17.15
C LEU A 740 -4.64 0.36 15.86
N THR A 741 -4.13 1.57 15.62
CA THR A 741 -3.25 1.83 14.49
C THR A 741 -1.80 1.50 14.81
N TYR A 742 -0.98 1.42 13.79
CA TYR A 742 0.46 1.17 13.90
C TYR A 742 1.19 2.18 14.79
N VAL A 743 0.71 3.41 14.87
CA VAL A 743 1.26 4.47 15.71
C VAL A 743 0.71 4.47 17.13
N ASN A 744 0.13 3.37 17.59
CA ASN A 744 -0.47 3.21 18.93
C ASN A 744 -1.60 4.22 19.22
N GLU A 745 -2.37 4.59 18.22
CA GLU A 745 -3.61 5.33 18.38
C GLU A 745 -4.80 4.38 18.35
N LEU A 746 -5.63 4.42 19.38
CA LEU A 746 -6.87 3.66 19.45
C LEU A 746 -8.03 4.52 18.99
N PHE A 747 -8.76 4.03 18.01
CA PHE A 747 -9.98 4.66 17.50
C PHE A 747 -11.20 3.84 17.92
N ALA A 748 -12.20 4.52 18.46
CA ALA A 748 -13.54 3.98 18.58
C ALA A 748 -14.41 4.56 17.46
N PHE A 749 -15.12 3.70 16.77
CA PHE A 749 -16.03 4.09 15.69
C PHE A 749 -17.24 3.17 15.66
N ARG A 750 -18.34 3.65 15.07
CA ARG A 750 -19.60 2.92 14.96
C ARG A 750 -20.04 2.84 13.51
N ARG A 751 -20.65 1.72 13.16
CA ARG A 751 -21.31 1.55 11.88
C ARG A 751 -22.59 2.39 11.84
N SER A 752 -22.77 3.14 10.76
CA SER A 752 -24.00 3.89 10.45
C SER A 752 -24.49 3.51 9.04
N GLY A 753 -25.76 3.73 8.75
CA GLY A 753 -26.36 3.42 7.45
C GLY A 753 -27.34 2.24 7.47
N PRO A 754 -27.89 1.85 6.30
CA PRO A 754 -28.90 0.80 6.22
C PRO A 754 -28.34 -0.51 6.79
N ASP A 755 -29.11 -1.21 7.59
CA ASP A 755 -28.73 -2.37 8.42
C ASP A 755 -27.91 -2.02 9.69
N SER A 756 -27.88 -0.79 10.17
CA SER A 756 -27.47 -0.53 11.55
C SER A 756 -28.44 -1.27 12.49
N ILE A 757 -27.88 -2.07 13.41
CA ILE A 757 -28.68 -2.78 14.42
C ILE A 757 -29.55 -1.70 15.13
N PRO A 758 -30.90 -1.86 15.19
CA PRO A 758 -31.73 -0.98 15.98
C PRO A 758 -31.23 -0.95 17.43
N ARG A 759 -31.25 0.22 18.06
CA ARG A 759 -30.88 0.40 19.48
C ARG A 759 -31.76 -0.39 20.40
#